data_a391c198f7d10e3500044424c914a420
#
_entry.id   a391c198f7d10e3500044424c914a420
#
_cell.length_a   1.000
_cell.length_b   1.000
_cell.length_c   1.000
_cell.angle_alpha   90.00
_cell.angle_beta   90.00
_cell.angle_gamma   90.00
#
_symmetry.space_group_name_H-M   'P 1'
#
loop_
_entity.id
_entity.type
_entity.pdbx_description
1 polymer ?
#
loop_
_entity_poly.entity_id
_entity_poly.type
_entity_poly.pdbx_seq_one_letter_code
_entity_poly.pdbx_strand_id
1 'polypeptide(L)'
;MLIFCALLGFSKSSIAQSMPFGDYNTSFITPLSAQLNRYDFYPVSKSTGTTNINIPLFSIPTPDDTQISFNLSYHSSGIKVEDPVGILGYGWSILPGLRITRMQFGKVDEHCKLLPLNYNTSIFPRSYWARPNTDEEAIWGYDGEHDIFFINTIDQNTSFIIEKNNNCFTAKQIKQTPLKIEVIGTAEGFKVTDDQGVVYIYGGNSDYTIETSACKQVYLLKEIIYTDSQKISFNYGREIIKTSTPTQSHKLVYTTSNDWEIISVNNPVVQGDCILKSITFPLGKVTYEYHSSRKEILKNIKIYGNNSQLIKTISFITDTNKNLLQSVTIPGSGKYSFEYNPTTFENVYAQDLYGYYTGKKNATYIDMIPQNTVLKALNKNIGNARSSVESAMQANILQKIVYPTGGYVSFEYEKNQAINPIDNSIVICGLRLKQMNIYTPENNQTVSKTYKYGNNESGYGKLVTLPSDWDYWIQRKRYDLSDMSYTGYIYEIISQSSLNILYRNSYLIWYDEVAEYTPAGKTVEKYNYQYNQGGSGFVSEFWQMLYHKPYIIDRKVYKGNNVQEHTEYEYYEDELSYIMGISVRSNLYYPSSEPDIPIHLNKICHDKEIAGIFSPTVNGNMISGDTDSNPDFTIDNYAIHTGLFRLGRKTTRLYDDEAVPYEISEEYLYSDNLLYNMTGTLSCTSLGDSIYTRYYYPSDGYPGYPQTICDLLSQRNLSTTVIATEQTKISGSKQSLISGKKVIYDSIPGDYTRMYPVKTYYKNKLQPDFRQENQRTYYPFGKLATETGRNGVST
;
A
#
# COMPACT_ATOMS: atom_id res chain seq x y z
N MET A 1 -28.03 -23.07 40.72
CA MET A 1 -27.01 -24.04 41.10
C MET A 1 -26.58 -24.80 39.85
N LEU A 2 -25.30 -24.83 39.54
CA LEU A 2 -24.57 -25.35 38.34
C LEU A 2 -24.45 -24.33 37.19
N ILE A 3 -23.42 -23.54 37.23
CA ILE A 3 -22.08 -23.63 36.59
C ILE A 3 -22.14 -23.95 35.10
N PHE A 4 -22.03 -22.90 34.32
CA PHE A 4 -21.52 -22.96 32.95
C PHE A 4 -20.24 -22.09 32.87
N CYS A 5 -19.11 -22.76 33.02
CA CYS A 5 -17.82 -22.20 32.63
C CYS A 5 -17.76 -22.19 31.10
N ALA A 6 -18.02 -21.05 30.51
CA ALA A 6 -17.70 -20.81 29.09
C ALA A 6 -16.19 -20.61 28.97
N LEU A 7 -15.52 -21.50 28.29
CA LEU A 7 -14.19 -21.36 27.77
C LEU A 7 -14.18 -20.22 26.72
N LEU A 8 -13.91 -19.00 27.18
CA LEU A 8 -13.50 -17.92 26.31
C LEU A 8 -12.02 -18.15 25.98
N GLY A 9 -11.78 -18.75 24.85
CA GLY A 9 -10.49 -18.77 24.20
C GLY A 9 -10.13 -17.32 23.83
N PHE A 10 -9.25 -16.71 24.62
CA PHE A 10 -8.61 -15.47 24.25
C PHE A 10 -7.66 -15.76 23.08
N SER A 11 -8.09 -15.46 21.87
CA SER A 11 -7.18 -15.26 20.76
C SER A 11 -6.34 -14.02 21.10
N LYS A 12 -5.10 -14.23 21.51
CA LYS A 12 -4.10 -13.16 21.50
C LYS A 12 -3.86 -12.81 20.04
N SER A 13 -4.52 -11.75 19.55
CA SER A 13 -4.04 -11.05 18.36
C SER A 13 -2.65 -10.53 18.73
N SER A 14 -1.61 -11.10 18.12
CA SER A 14 -0.28 -10.52 18.15
C SER A 14 -0.33 -9.23 17.34
N ILE A 15 -0.65 -8.14 18.04
CA ILE A 15 -0.26 -6.83 17.56
C ILE A 15 1.27 -6.86 17.65
N ALA A 16 1.95 -6.74 16.51
CA ALA A 16 3.38 -6.55 16.43
C ALA A 16 3.75 -5.18 17.04
N GLN A 17 3.65 -5.10 18.30
CA GLN A 17 4.05 -4.15 19.33
C GLN A 17 3.20 -4.47 20.56
N SER A 18 3.28 -5.72 21.07
CA SER A 18 2.80 -5.97 22.41
C SER A 18 3.72 -5.18 23.35
N MET A 19 3.23 -4.07 23.86
CA MET A 19 3.86 -3.42 25.00
C MET A 19 4.01 -4.48 26.09
N PRO A 20 5.24 -4.75 26.60
CA PRO A 20 5.47 -5.87 27.51
C PRO A 20 4.91 -5.64 28.93
N PHE A 21 4.15 -4.61 29.12
CA PHE A 21 3.47 -4.30 30.37
C PHE A 21 1.99 -4.10 30.07
N GLY A 22 1.16 -4.71 30.90
CA GLY A 22 -0.27 -4.50 30.87
C GLY A 22 -0.57 -3.02 30.75
N ASP A 23 -1.30 -2.68 29.73
CA ASP A 23 -1.72 -1.32 29.45
C ASP A 23 -2.40 -0.71 30.67
N TYR A 24 -1.68 0.10 31.42
CA TYR A 24 -2.31 1.17 32.17
C TYR A 24 -2.68 2.33 31.21
N ASN A 25 -2.82 2.04 29.93
CA ASN A 25 -3.53 2.90 29.02
C ASN A 25 -5.02 2.80 29.36
N THR A 26 -5.40 3.44 30.43
CA THR A 26 -6.77 3.90 30.60
C THR A 26 -6.99 5.01 29.56
N SER A 27 -7.08 4.66 28.30
CA SER A 27 -7.75 5.52 27.34
C SER A 27 -9.20 5.61 27.85
N PHE A 28 -9.51 6.70 28.53
CA PHE A 28 -10.87 6.98 28.92
C PHE A 28 -11.69 7.23 27.65
N ILE A 29 -12.25 6.15 27.12
CA ILE A 29 -13.20 6.24 26.01
C ILE A 29 -14.51 6.67 26.64
N THR A 30 -15.10 7.78 26.16
CA THR A 30 -16.43 8.16 26.63
C THR A 30 -17.44 7.05 26.34
N PRO A 31 -18.50 6.89 27.15
CA PRO A 31 -19.55 5.91 26.87
C PRO A 31 -20.13 6.04 25.46
N LEU A 32 -20.17 7.26 24.91
CA LEU A 32 -20.61 7.52 23.53
C LEU A 32 -19.61 7.00 22.50
N SER A 33 -18.31 7.27 22.68
CA SER A 33 -17.26 6.75 21.82
C SER A 33 -17.23 5.22 21.82
N ALA A 34 -17.41 4.59 22.99
CA ALA A 34 -17.50 3.15 23.09
C ALA A 34 -18.76 2.59 22.40
N GLN A 35 -19.89 3.31 22.43
CA GLN A 35 -21.09 2.94 21.68
C GLN A 35 -20.88 3.06 20.17
N LEU A 36 -20.20 4.10 19.69
CA LEU A 36 -19.87 4.28 18.28
C LEU A 36 -18.96 3.15 17.77
N ASN A 37 -17.98 2.74 18.56
CA ASN A 37 -17.08 1.64 18.19
C ASN A 37 -17.76 0.26 18.17
N ARG A 38 -18.89 0.06 18.86
CA ARG A 38 -19.66 -1.19 18.80
C ARG A 38 -20.23 -1.51 17.43
N TYR A 39 -20.39 -0.51 16.56
CA TYR A 39 -20.95 -0.66 15.22
C TYR A 39 -19.88 -0.72 14.13
N ASP A 40 -18.60 -0.83 14.48
CA ASP A 40 -17.48 -0.86 13.53
C ASP A 40 -17.28 -2.27 12.96
N PHE A 41 -18.30 -2.73 12.21
CA PHE A 41 -18.28 -4.04 11.56
C PHE A 41 -17.25 -4.10 10.43
N TYR A 42 -17.18 -3.03 9.63
CA TYR A 42 -16.20 -2.87 8.57
C TYR A 42 -15.61 -1.46 8.67
N PRO A 43 -14.34 -1.34 9.05
CA PRO A 43 -13.69 -0.05 9.11
C PRO A 43 -13.63 0.59 7.72
N VAL A 44 -13.99 1.86 7.67
CA VAL A 44 -13.92 2.67 6.45
C VAL A 44 -12.65 3.49 6.50
N SER A 45 -11.86 3.44 5.42
CA SER A 45 -10.81 4.42 5.19
C SER A 45 -11.48 5.75 4.85
N LYS A 46 -11.76 6.56 5.88
CA LYS A 46 -12.56 7.77 5.72
C LYS A 46 -11.91 8.76 4.75
N SER A 47 -10.58 8.91 4.82
CA SER A 47 -9.85 9.80 3.90
C SER A 47 -9.96 9.42 2.42
N THR A 48 -10.32 8.19 2.08
CA THR A 48 -10.49 7.72 0.68
C THR A 48 -11.91 7.27 0.37
N GLY A 49 -12.77 7.12 1.39
CA GLY A 49 -14.15 6.66 1.26
C GLY A 49 -14.29 5.16 0.92
N THR A 50 -13.24 4.36 1.09
CA THR A 50 -13.25 2.93 0.80
C THR A 50 -13.50 2.09 2.05
N THR A 51 -14.25 0.98 1.93
CA THR A 51 -14.47 0.03 3.02
C THR A 51 -13.42 -1.07 3.00
N ASN A 52 -13.00 -1.49 4.19
CA ASN A 52 -12.16 -2.66 4.37
C ASN A 52 -13.04 -3.85 4.79
N ILE A 53 -13.53 -4.60 3.80
CA ILE A 53 -14.35 -5.79 4.03
C ILE A 53 -13.43 -6.99 4.20
N ASN A 54 -13.45 -7.59 5.40
CA ASN A 54 -12.67 -8.77 5.75
C ASN A 54 -13.54 -9.85 6.38
N ILE A 55 -13.51 -11.07 5.82
CA ILE A 55 -14.18 -12.24 6.35
C ILE A 55 -13.12 -13.29 6.67
N PRO A 56 -12.93 -13.70 7.94
CA PRO A 56 -11.96 -14.72 8.31
C PRO A 56 -12.28 -16.06 7.66
N LEU A 57 -11.31 -16.67 6.96
CA LEU A 57 -11.46 -17.98 6.33
C LEU A 57 -10.87 -19.09 7.21
N PHE A 58 -9.58 -19.00 7.49
CA PHE A 58 -8.83 -19.95 8.29
C PHE A 58 -7.52 -19.33 8.77
N SER A 59 -6.90 -19.98 9.76
CA SER A 59 -5.54 -19.66 10.20
C SER A 59 -4.69 -20.91 10.20
N ILE A 60 -3.41 -20.77 9.95
CA ILE A 60 -2.41 -21.80 10.12
C ILE A 60 -1.51 -21.46 11.30
N PRO A 61 -1.28 -22.39 12.21
CA PRO A 61 -0.37 -22.18 13.34
C PRO A 61 1.07 -22.10 12.83
N THR A 62 1.85 -21.27 13.46
CA THR A 62 3.25 -21.03 13.16
C THR A 62 4.14 -21.65 14.24
N PRO A 63 5.41 -21.93 13.96
CA PRO A 63 6.33 -22.50 14.93
C PRO A 63 6.60 -21.67 16.17
N ASP A 64 6.38 -20.36 16.09
CA ASP A 64 6.56 -19.40 17.21
C ASP A 64 5.30 -19.21 18.07
N ASP A 65 4.34 -20.15 18.00
CA ASP A 65 3.05 -20.12 18.69
C ASP A 65 2.12 -18.95 18.30
N THR A 66 2.41 -18.29 17.18
CA THR A 66 1.50 -17.33 16.53
C THR A 66 0.64 -18.02 15.47
N GLN A 67 -0.01 -17.26 14.61
CA GLN A 67 -0.78 -17.81 13.49
C GLN A 67 -0.79 -16.88 12.30
N ILE A 68 -0.78 -17.44 11.12
CA ILE A 68 -1.06 -16.71 9.88
C ILE A 68 -2.55 -16.81 9.57
N SER A 69 -3.26 -15.69 9.65
CA SER A 69 -4.71 -15.64 9.41
C SER A 69 -4.99 -15.28 7.95
N PHE A 70 -5.75 -16.13 7.27
CA PHE A 70 -6.18 -15.90 5.89
C PHE A 70 -7.61 -15.39 5.88
N ASN A 71 -7.81 -14.24 5.24
CA ASN A 71 -9.08 -13.53 5.20
C ASN A 71 -9.51 -13.29 3.75
N LEU A 72 -10.80 -13.41 3.50
CA LEU A 72 -11.42 -12.95 2.27
C LEU A 72 -11.64 -11.45 2.36
N SER A 73 -11.05 -10.69 1.45
CA SER A 73 -11.11 -9.22 1.43
C SER A 73 -11.70 -8.70 0.13
N TYR A 74 -12.47 -7.61 0.20
CA TYR A 74 -13.09 -6.95 -0.94
C TYR A 74 -12.67 -5.48 -1.04
N HIS A 75 -12.32 -5.03 -2.25
CA HIS A 75 -11.96 -3.65 -2.54
C HIS A 75 -13.17 -2.89 -3.11
N SER A 76 -13.57 -1.79 -2.46
CA SER A 76 -14.85 -1.12 -2.70
C SER A 76 -14.78 0.19 -3.51
N SER A 77 -13.65 0.54 -4.13
CA SER A 77 -13.52 1.80 -4.91
C SER A 77 -14.19 1.79 -6.30
N GLY A 78 -14.88 0.71 -6.63
CA GLY A 78 -15.42 0.44 -7.96
C GLY A 78 -14.57 -0.57 -8.73
N ILE A 79 -15.16 -1.15 -9.77
CA ILE A 79 -14.50 -2.13 -10.63
C ILE A 79 -14.31 -1.52 -12.00
N LYS A 80 -13.07 -1.53 -12.51
CA LYS A 80 -12.77 -1.06 -13.84
C LYS A 80 -13.06 -2.15 -14.87
N VAL A 81 -13.33 -1.74 -16.10
CA VAL A 81 -13.66 -2.68 -17.18
C VAL A 81 -12.51 -3.65 -17.49
N GLU A 82 -11.27 -3.16 -17.37
CA GLU A 82 -10.05 -3.93 -17.62
C GLU A 82 -9.38 -4.48 -16.37
N ASP A 83 -10.05 -4.41 -15.19
CA ASP A 83 -9.49 -5.01 -13.99
C ASP A 83 -9.32 -6.52 -14.18
N PRO A 84 -8.16 -7.07 -13.77
CA PRO A 84 -7.95 -8.49 -13.85
C PRO A 84 -8.94 -9.23 -12.96
N VAL A 85 -9.48 -10.31 -13.48
CA VAL A 85 -10.33 -11.21 -12.68
C VAL A 85 -9.44 -11.96 -11.69
N GLY A 86 -9.63 -11.69 -10.40
CA GLY A 86 -8.95 -12.42 -9.34
C GLY A 86 -9.43 -13.88 -9.24
N ILE A 87 -8.73 -14.68 -8.44
CA ILE A 87 -9.07 -16.12 -8.24
C ILE A 87 -10.47 -16.34 -7.66
N LEU A 88 -11.12 -15.31 -7.14
CA LEU A 88 -12.49 -15.33 -6.59
C LEU A 88 -13.45 -14.40 -7.37
N GLY A 89 -13.04 -13.87 -8.50
CA GLY A 89 -13.80 -12.89 -9.27
C GLY A 89 -13.37 -11.45 -8.98
N TYR A 90 -14.15 -10.50 -9.50
CA TYR A 90 -13.84 -9.07 -9.39
C TYR A 90 -13.86 -8.56 -7.94
N GLY A 91 -12.86 -7.77 -7.59
CA GLY A 91 -12.77 -7.06 -6.32
C GLY A 91 -12.39 -7.92 -5.10
N TRP A 92 -12.43 -9.26 -5.20
CA TRP A 92 -12.11 -10.17 -4.11
C TRP A 92 -10.66 -10.67 -4.15
N SER A 93 -10.06 -10.76 -2.98
CA SER A 93 -8.73 -11.32 -2.76
C SER A 93 -8.65 -12.10 -1.46
N ILE A 94 -7.63 -12.96 -1.33
CA ILE A 94 -7.29 -13.61 -0.07
C ILE A 94 -6.04 -12.93 0.49
N LEU A 95 -6.16 -12.37 1.69
CA LEU A 95 -5.06 -11.75 2.43
C LEU A 95 -4.52 -12.73 3.50
N PRO A 96 -3.22 -12.65 3.83
CA PRO A 96 -2.23 -11.72 3.32
C PRO A 96 -1.76 -12.09 1.91
N GLY A 97 -1.56 -11.06 1.08
CA GLY A 97 -1.00 -11.21 -0.26
C GLY A 97 0.54 -11.22 -0.21
N LEU A 98 1.12 -12.32 0.26
CA LEU A 98 2.55 -12.48 0.52
C LEU A 98 3.35 -12.54 -0.78
N ARG A 99 3.77 -11.39 -1.29
CA ARG A 99 4.52 -11.26 -2.54
C ARG A 99 5.30 -9.95 -2.57
N ILE A 100 6.29 -9.89 -3.44
CA ILE A 100 6.92 -8.66 -3.87
C ILE A 100 6.43 -8.35 -5.28
N THR A 101 5.97 -7.12 -5.51
CA THR A 101 5.57 -6.63 -6.84
C THR A 101 6.51 -5.54 -7.29
N ARG A 102 6.93 -5.57 -8.55
CA ARG A 102 7.78 -4.57 -9.17
C ARG A 102 6.95 -3.64 -10.03
N MET A 103 7.16 -2.37 -9.89
CA MET A 103 6.72 -1.34 -10.80
C MET A 103 7.93 -0.88 -11.59
N GLN A 104 7.96 -1.23 -12.87
CA GLN A 104 9.05 -0.88 -13.76
C GLN A 104 8.89 0.56 -14.25
N PHE A 105 9.98 1.30 -14.20
CA PHE A 105 10.14 2.61 -14.78
C PHE A 105 11.33 2.58 -15.73
N GLY A 106 11.13 3.05 -16.96
CA GLY A 106 12.18 2.99 -17.95
C GLY A 106 12.58 1.54 -18.30
N LYS A 107 13.85 1.25 -18.17
CA LYS A 107 14.44 -0.08 -18.35
C LYS A 107 14.50 -0.84 -17.02
N VAL A 108 14.88 -2.10 -17.13
CA VAL A 108 15.07 -2.98 -15.98
C VAL A 108 16.39 -2.65 -15.28
N ASP A 109 16.34 -2.23 -14.01
CA ASP A 109 17.49 -1.73 -13.24
C ASP A 109 18.69 -2.68 -13.23
N GLU A 110 18.45 -4.00 -13.15
CA GLU A 110 19.53 -4.99 -13.13
C GLU A 110 20.26 -5.13 -14.46
N HIS A 111 19.68 -4.69 -15.56
CA HIS A 111 20.25 -4.81 -16.91
C HIS A 111 20.85 -3.51 -17.43
N CYS A 112 20.71 -2.42 -16.71
CA CYS A 112 21.22 -1.11 -17.12
C CYS A 112 22.12 -0.50 -16.06
N LYS A 113 22.79 0.60 -16.43
CA LYS A 113 23.49 1.49 -15.52
C LYS A 113 22.62 2.71 -15.27
N LEU A 114 22.48 3.11 -14.03
CA LEU A 114 21.83 4.38 -13.74
C LEU A 114 22.68 5.53 -14.26
N LEU A 115 22.03 6.53 -14.85
CA LEU A 115 22.68 7.75 -15.28
C LEU A 115 23.27 8.46 -14.06
N PRO A 116 24.56 8.84 -14.09
CA PRO A 116 25.14 9.59 -13.00
C PRO A 116 24.50 10.97 -12.90
N LEU A 117 24.20 11.41 -11.68
CA LEU A 117 23.50 12.67 -11.37
C LEU A 117 24.19 13.93 -11.94
N ASN A 118 25.50 13.85 -12.16
CA ASN A 118 26.34 14.90 -12.73
C ASN A 118 26.79 14.58 -14.15
N TYR A 119 25.93 13.81 -14.89
CA TYR A 119 26.27 13.50 -16.26
C TYR A 119 26.49 14.79 -17.05
N ASN A 120 27.57 14.78 -17.86
CA ASN A 120 27.90 15.89 -18.73
C ASN A 120 27.18 15.67 -20.07
N THR A 121 26.33 16.61 -20.46
CA THR A 121 25.62 16.58 -21.74
C THR A 121 26.54 16.41 -22.95
N SER A 122 27.82 16.80 -22.84
CA SER A 122 28.83 16.56 -23.85
C SER A 122 29.23 15.09 -24.01
N ILE A 123 28.97 14.24 -23.00
CA ILE A 123 29.24 12.80 -23.06
C ILE A 123 28.11 12.04 -23.74
N PHE A 124 26.88 12.57 -23.67
CA PHE A 124 25.70 12.00 -24.29
C PHE A 124 25.11 13.01 -25.29
N PRO A 125 25.74 13.19 -26.45
CA PRO A 125 25.20 14.10 -27.46
C PRO A 125 23.81 13.65 -27.92
N ARG A 126 22.98 14.59 -28.28
CA ARG A 126 21.61 14.41 -28.76
C ARG A 126 21.44 13.32 -29.82
N SER A 127 22.42 13.20 -30.71
CA SER A 127 22.52 12.12 -31.70
C SER A 127 22.59 10.72 -31.09
N TYR A 128 22.94 10.62 -29.82
CA TYR A 128 23.10 9.35 -29.12
C TYR A 128 21.76 8.68 -28.82
N TRP A 129 20.75 9.46 -28.49
CA TRP A 129 19.38 8.98 -28.25
C TRP A 129 18.63 8.60 -29.52
N ALA A 130 19.14 9.10 -30.67
CA ALA A 130 18.52 8.97 -31.98
C ALA A 130 19.14 7.88 -32.87
N ARG A 131 20.30 7.32 -32.49
CA ARG A 131 21.00 6.34 -33.34
C ARG A 131 20.82 4.91 -32.85
N PRO A 132 20.11 4.06 -33.57
CA PRO A 132 19.94 2.66 -33.16
C PRO A 132 21.13 1.74 -33.41
N ASN A 133 22.21 2.16 -34.11
CA ASN A 133 23.15 1.21 -34.71
C ASN A 133 24.67 1.41 -34.47
N THR A 134 25.10 2.27 -33.55
CA THR A 134 26.54 2.38 -33.27
C THR A 134 26.77 2.34 -31.76
N ASP A 135 27.34 1.25 -31.28
CA ASP A 135 27.61 0.91 -29.88
C ASP A 135 26.35 0.62 -29.04
N GLU A 136 25.83 -0.60 -29.19
CA GLU A 136 24.70 -1.11 -28.39
C GLU A 136 24.91 -0.94 -26.89
N GLU A 137 26.13 -1.06 -26.38
CA GLU A 137 26.45 -0.86 -24.97
C GLU A 137 26.23 0.58 -24.49
N ALA A 138 26.46 1.55 -25.35
CA ALA A 138 26.49 2.95 -24.93
C ALA A 138 25.08 3.55 -24.82
N ILE A 139 24.14 3.15 -25.67
CA ILE A 139 22.78 3.71 -25.74
C ILE A 139 21.78 2.88 -24.94
N TRP A 140 21.88 1.57 -25.03
CA TRP A 140 20.96 0.65 -24.37
C TRP A 140 21.31 0.35 -22.91
N GLY A 141 22.50 0.74 -22.45
CA GLY A 141 23.05 0.44 -21.15
C GLY A 141 22.65 1.39 -20.01
N TYR A 142 21.92 2.47 -20.25
CA TYR A 142 21.59 3.45 -19.21
C TYR A 142 20.08 3.61 -19.00
N ASP A 143 19.71 3.86 -17.73
CA ASP A 143 18.41 4.28 -17.28
C ASP A 143 18.55 5.45 -16.30
N GLY A 144 17.51 6.27 -16.18
CA GLY A 144 17.48 7.38 -15.22
C GLY A 144 16.51 7.15 -14.07
N GLU A 145 15.57 6.23 -14.22
CA GLU A 145 14.49 6.01 -13.26
C GLU A 145 14.68 4.68 -12.54
N HIS A 146 14.50 4.69 -11.21
CA HIS A 146 14.53 3.47 -10.42
C HIS A 146 13.23 2.70 -10.51
N ASP A 147 13.32 1.40 -10.64
CA ASP A 147 12.20 0.50 -10.44
C ASP A 147 11.83 0.41 -8.95
N ILE A 148 10.54 0.37 -8.65
CA ILE A 148 10.07 0.31 -7.27
C ILE A 148 9.49 -1.05 -6.98
N PHE A 149 9.95 -1.64 -5.90
CA PHE A 149 9.48 -2.90 -5.37
C PHE A 149 8.60 -2.65 -4.15
N PHE A 150 7.42 -3.27 -4.14
CA PHE A 150 6.48 -3.25 -3.01
C PHE A 150 6.45 -4.63 -2.38
N ILE A 151 6.69 -4.69 -1.08
CA ILE A 151 6.68 -5.93 -0.31
C ILE A 151 5.57 -5.93 0.72
N ASN A 152 4.91 -7.09 0.84
CA ASN A 152 4.03 -7.42 1.96
C ASN A 152 4.56 -8.69 2.63
N THR A 153 4.87 -8.58 3.92
CA THR A 153 5.04 -9.72 4.84
C THR A 153 3.74 -9.97 5.61
N ILE A 154 3.75 -10.79 6.63
CA ILE A 154 2.55 -11.05 7.45
C ILE A 154 2.08 -9.78 8.14
N ASP A 155 3.00 -9.02 8.74
CA ASP A 155 2.68 -7.88 9.62
C ASP A 155 3.18 -6.53 9.11
N GLN A 156 4.06 -6.52 8.11
CA GLN A 156 4.73 -5.31 7.66
C GLN A 156 4.66 -5.14 6.14
N ASN A 157 4.63 -3.90 5.70
CA ASN A 157 4.74 -3.54 4.30
C ASN A 157 5.67 -2.34 4.12
N THR A 158 6.45 -2.38 3.05
CA THR A 158 7.29 -1.26 2.63
C THR A 158 7.47 -1.26 1.12
N SER A 159 8.09 -0.19 0.63
CA SER A 159 8.61 -0.09 -0.74
C SER A 159 10.12 0.15 -0.71
N PHE A 160 10.79 -0.33 -1.72
CA PHE A 160 12.24 -0.21 -1.83
C PHE A 160 12.68 -0.18 -3.29
N ILE A 161 13.89 0.29 -3.51
CA ILE A 161 14.61 0.18 -4.79
C ILE A 161 15.77 -0.78 -4.65
N ILE A 162 16.38 -1.18 -5.77
CA ILE A 162 17.66 -1.88 -5.78
C ILE A 162 18.74 -0.96 -6.34
N GLU A 163 19.86 -0.91 -5.65
CA GLU A 163 21.07 -0.18 -6.09
C GLU A 163 22.17 -1.16 -6.46
N LYS A 164 22.79 -0.95 -7.61
CA LYS A 164 23.89 -1.77 -8.10
C LYS A 164 25.24 -1.18 -7.65
N ASN A 165 25.95 -1.90 -6.81
CA ASN A 165 27.29 -1.56 -6.36
C ASN A 165 28.27 -2.70 -6.76
N ASN A 166 29.16 -2.45 -7.73
CA ASN A 166 30.20 -3.40 -8.13
C ASN A 166 29.74 -4.85 -8.34
N ASN A 167 28.67 -5.08 -9.10
CA ASN A 167 28.03 -6.38 -9.36
C ASN A 167 27.25 -6.99 -8.17
N CYS A 168 27.13 -6.31 -7.05
CA CYS A 168 26.22 -6.65 -5.97
C CYS A 168 25.02 -5.73 -6.01
N PHE A 169 23.84 -6.26 -5.66
CA PHE A 169 22.62 -5.48 -5.53
C PHE A 169 22.27 -5.34 -4.07
N THR A 170 21.94 -4.11 -3.66
CA THR A 170 21.47 -3.79 -2.31
C THR A 170 20.09 -3.18 -2.37
N ALA A 171 19.20 -3.57 -1.46
CA ALA A 171 17.88 -2.97 -1.33
C ALA A 171 17.95 -1.74 -0.43
N LYS A 172 17.35 -0.63 -0.87
CA LYS A 172 17.21 0.59 -0.10
C LYS A 172 15.73 0.89 0.11
N GLN A 173 15.28 0.86 1.35
CA GLN A 173 13.87 1.10 1.67
C GLN A 173 13.51 2.58 1.48
N ILE A 174 12.35 2.83 0.90
CA ILE A 174 11.75 4.16 0.79
C ILE A 174 11.10 4.52 2.12
N LYS A 175 10.13 3.73 2.57
CA LYS A 175 9.60 3.82 3.92
C LYS A 175 10.43 2.94 4.85
N GLN A 176 11.01 3.51 5.89
CA GLN A 176 11.81 2.76 6.85
C GLN A 176 10.95 1.78 7.66
N THR A 177 11.42 0.55 7.73
CA THR A 177 10.83 -0.52 8.53
C THR A 177 11.95 -1.39 9.11
N PRO A 178 11.69 -2.18 10.15
CA PRO A 178 12.70 -3.10 10.70
C PRO A 178 13.01 -4.31 9.79
N LEU A 179 12.44 -4.39 8.59
CA LEU A 179 12.74 -5.45 7.63
C LEU A 179 14.19 -5.32 7.12
N LYS A 180 14.93 -6.41 7.16
CA LYS A 180 16.22 -6.53 6.47
C LYS A 180 15.98 -7.21 5.11
N ILE A 181 16.21 -6.49 4.01
CA ILE A 181 15.96 -6.96 2.65
C ILE A 181 17.29 -7.24 1.97
N GLU A 182 17.51 -8.46 1.56
CA GLU A 182 18.72 -8.95 0.87
C GLU A 182 18.33 -9.42 -0.54
N VAL A 183 19.02 -8.92 -1.57
CA VAL A 183 18.77 -9.28 -2.97
C VAL A 183 19.50 -10.60 -3.29
N ILE A 184 18.82 -11.53 -3.93
CA ILE A 184 19.41 -12.83 -4.34
C ILE A 184 19.80 -12.74 -5.82
N GLY A 185 21.11 -12.99 -6.11
CA GLY A 185 21.63 -12.95 -7.46
C GLY A 185 21.47 -11.60 -8.14
N THR A 186 21.13 -11.60 -9.41
CA THR A 186 20.78 -10.41 -10.21
C THR A 186 19.26 -10.16 -10.13
N ALA A 187 18.77 -9.85 -8.92
CA ALA A 187 17.32 -9.74 -8.63
C ALA A 187 16.51 -10.99 -9.05
N GLU A 188 17.09 -12.19 -8.87
CA GLU A 188 16.37 -13.45 -9.08
C GLU A 188 15.30 -13.67 -8.01
N GLY A 189 15.52 -13.12 -6.82
CA GLY A 189 14.62 -13.18 -5.68
C GLY A 189 15.09 -12.30 -4.54
N PHE A 190 14.40 -12.42 -3.40
CA PHE A 190 14.69 -11.64 -2.20
C PHE A 190 14.62 -12.51 -0.96
N LYS A 191 15.58 -12.31 -0.06
CA LYS A 191 15.53 -12.83 1.30
C LYS A 191 15.21 -11.67 2.22
N VAL A 192 14.14 -11.79 2.98
CA VAL A 192 13.67 -10.73 3.87
C VAL A 192 13.61 -11.28 5.28
N THR A 193 14.25 -10.61 6.23
CA THR A 193 14.21 -10.96 7.65
C THR A 193 13.44 -9.89 8.40
N ASP A 194 12.41 -10.28 9.16
CA ASP A 194 11.66 -9.36 9.99
C ASP A 194 12.35 -9.11 11.35
N ASP A 195 11.73 -8.29 12.19
CA ASP A 195 12.22 -7.92 13.51
C ASP A 195 12.04 -9.00 14.59
N GLN A 196 11.47 -10.14 14.21
CA GLN A 196 11.41 -11.35 15.04
C GLN A 196 12.43 -12.41 14.58
N GLY A 197 13.24 -12.09 13.57
CA GLY A 197 14.23 -13.00 12.99
C GLY A 197 13.63 -14.06 12.06
N VAL A 198 12.36 -13.92 11.68
CA VAL A 198 11.70 -14.81 10.72
C VAL A 198 12.12 -14.41 9.32
N VAL A 199 12.48 -15.40 8.51
CA VAL A 199 13.01 -15.21 7.15
C VAL A 199 11.96 -15.60 6.12
N TYR A 200 11.71 -14.70 5.18
CA TYR A 200 10.84 -14.88 4.03
C TYR A 200 11.68 -14.97 2.77
N ILE A 201 11.47 -16.00 1.96
CA ILE A 201 12.14 -16.17 0.66
C ILE A 201 11.15 -15.95 -0.46
N TYR A 202 11.40 -14.94 -1.28
CA TYR A 202 10.56 -14.59 -2.44
C TYR A 202 11.34 -14.86 -3.73
N GLY A 203 10.67 -15.44 -4.73
CA GLY A 203 11.29 -15.73 -6.03
C GLY A 203 12.36 -16.82 -5.96
N GLY A 204 13.46 -16.60 -6.65
CA GLY A 204 14.64 -17.48 -6.73
C GLY A 204 14.64 -18.43 -7.92
N ASN A 205 13.51 -18.68 -8.58
CA ASN A 205 13.42 -19.37 -9.85
C ASN A 205 12.07 -19.08 -10.54
N SER A 206 11.91 -19.59 -11.75
CA SER A 206 10.72 -19.32 -12.59
C SER A 206 9.39 -19.82 -12.01
N ASP A 207 9.39 -20.79 -11.09
CA ASP A 207 8.15 -21.29 -10.47
C ASP A 207 7.57 -20.32 -9.45
N TYR A 208 8.40 -19.38 -8.99
CA TYR A 208 8.04 -18.38 -7.99
C TYR A 208 8.12 -16.95 -8.51
N THR A 209 8.17 -16.76 -9.84
CA THR A 209 8.14 -15.44 -10.47
C THR A 209 7.09 -15.38 -11.56
N ILE A 210 6.46 -14.21 -11.70
CA ILE A 210 5.61 -13.89 -12.83
C ILE A 210 6.38 -12.86 -13.67
N GLU A 211 6.63 -13.23 -14.92
CA GLU A 211 7.48 -12.49 -15.83
C GLU A 211 6.66 -11.95 -17.01
N THR A 212 6.97 -10.73 -17.43
CA THR A 212 6.63 -10.26 -18.77
C THR A 212 7.79 -10.49 -19.72
N SER A 213 7.63 -10.14 -20.99
CA SER A 213 8.71 -10.23 -21.97
C SER A 213 9.97 -9.43 -21.60
N ALA A 214 9.83 -8.46 -20.70
CA ALA A 214 10.90 -7.53 -20.35
C ALA A 214 11.56 -7.85 -19.00
N CYS A 215 10.78 -8.24 -17.97
CA CYS A 215 11.34 -8.44 -16.62
C CYS A 215 10.43 -9.29 -15.71
N LYS A 216 10.98 -9.68 -14.55
CA LYS A 216 10.22 -10.24 -13.44
C LYS A 216 9.41 -9.14 -12.76
N GLN A 217 8.10 -9.25 -12.78
CA GLN A 217 7.20 -8.26 -12.19
C GLN A 217 6.66 -8.66 -10.81
N VAL A 218 6.54 -9.96 -10.54
CA VAL A 218 6.06 -10.47 -9.26
C VAL A 218 6.98 -11.57 -8.77
N TYR A 219 7.36 -11.47 -7.50
CA TYR A 219 8.11 -12.49 -6.77
C TYR A 219 7.19 -13.08 -5.70
N LEU A 220 6.83 -14.33 -5.86
CA LEU A 220 5.94 -15.05 -4.98
C LEU A 220 6.69 -15.58 -3.77
N LEU A 221 6.02 -15.63 -2.63
CA LEU A 221 6.60 -16.21 -1.42
C LEU A 221 6.78 -17.72 -1.60
N LYS A 222 8.03 -18.18 -1.51
CA LYS A 222 8.40 -19.60 -1.60
C LYS A 222 8.33 -20.29 -0.25
N GLU A 223 8.95 -19.68 0.77
CA GLU A 223 9.00 -20.26 2.11
C GLU A 223 9.14 -19.18 3.18
N ILE A 224 8.61 -19.48 4.37
CA ILE A 224 8.87 -18.75 5.59
C ILE A 224 9.70 -19.68 6.47
N ILE A 225 10.86 -19.22 6.93
CA ILE A 225 11.78 -19.97 7.77
C ILE A 225 11.78 -19.32 9.15
N TYR A 226 11.30 -20.04 10.12
CA TYR A 226 11.27 -19.60 11.51
C TYR A 226 12.63 -19.78 12.17
N THR A 227 12.83 -19.09 13.26
CA THR A 227 14.10 -19.13 14.00
C THR A 227 14.48 -20.54 14.48
N ASP A 228 13.53 -21.49 14.54
CA ASP A 228 13.76 -22.92 14.86
C ASP A 228 14.05 -23.78 13.63
N SER A 229 14.28 -23.15 12.50
CA SER A 229 14.49 -23.79 11.21
C SER A 229 13.28 -24.59 10.68
N GLN A 230 12.14 -24.54 11.40
CA GLN A 230 10.88 -25.03 10.83
C GLN A 230 10.41 -24.10 9.71
N LYS A 231 9.71 -24.69 8.76
CA LYS A 231 9.34 -23.99 7.54
C LYS A 231 7.85 -24.07 7.25
N ILE A 232 7.34 -22.98 6.67
CA ILE A 232 6.07 -22.99 5.94
C ILE A 232 6.41 -22.80 4.47
N SER A 233 6.03 -23.76 3.63
CA SER A 233 6.36 -23.76 2.21
C SER A 233 5.12 -23.55 1.36
N PHE A 234 5.25 -22.73 0.32
CA PHE A 234 4.21 -22.37 -0.62
C PHE A 234 4.52 -23.01 -1.96
N ASN A 235 3.59 -23.74 -2.54
CA ASN A 235 3.76 -24.38 -3.85
C ASN A 235 2.75 -23.79 -4.85
N TYR A 236 3.28 -23.34 -5.98
CA TYR A 236 2.50 -22.77 -7.06
C TYR A 236 2.49 -23.70 -8.27
N GLY A 237 1.52 -23.52 -9.13
CA GLY A 237 1.45 -24.17 -10.43
C GLY A 237 1.28 -23.11 -11.50
N ARG A 238 2.03 -23.25 -12.61
CA ARG A 238 1.86 -22.40 -13.78
C ARG A 238 0.61 -22.82 -14.55
N GLU A 239 -0.29 -21.88 -14.73
CA GLU A 239 -1.48 -22.04 -15.57
C GLU A 239 -1.48 -20.92 -16.60
N ILE A 240 -1.90 -21.23 -17.83
CA ILE A 240 -2.13 -20.20 -18.83
C ILE A 240 -3.49 -19.59 -18.54
N ILE A 241 -3.50 -18.41 -17.94
CA ILE A 241 -4.70 -17.62 -17.72
C ILE A 241 -4.94 -16.81 -18.97
N LYS A 242 -6.00 -17.12 -19.70
CA LYS A 242 -6.49 -16.25 -20.75
C LYS A 242 -7.20 -15.09 -20.07
N THR A 243 -6.57 -13.94 -20.06
CA THR A 243 -7.28 -12.70 -19.72
C THR A 243 -8.41 -12.53 -20.71
N SER A 244 -9.62 -12.40 -20.22
CA SER A 244 -10.84 -12.32 -21.03
C SER A 244 -10.94 -11.05 -21.89
N THR A 245 -10.09 -10.08 -21.64
CA THR A 245 -9.99 -8.84 -22.40
C THR A 245 -8.55 -8.68 -22.90
N PRO A 246 -8.32 -8.74 -24.20
CA PRO A 246 -7.05 -8.27 -24.75
C PRO A 246 -6.93 -6.80 -24.40
N THR A 247 -5.85 -6.42 -23.69
CA THR A 247 -5.48 -5.02 -23.53
C THR A 247 -5.15 -4.47 -24.91
N GLN A 248 -6.13 -3.84 -25.53
CA GLN A 248 -5.94 -3.17 -26.80
C GLN A 248 -5.54 -1.73 -26.50
N SER A 249 -4.29 -1.38 -26.76
CA SER A 249 -3.90 0.02 -26.82
C SER A 249 -4.31 0.59 -28.16
N HIS A 250 -5.14 1.60 -28.13
CA HIS A 250 -5.52 2.37 -29.32
C HIS A 250 -4.75 3.66 -29.34
N LYS A 251 -4.23 4.04 -30.49
CA LYS A 251 -3.53 5.30 -30.66
C LYS A 251 -3.97 5.98 -31.94
N LEU A 252 -4.13 7.28 -31.86
CA LEU A 252 -4.32 8.15 -33.00
C LEU A 252 -2.95 8.68 -33.41
N VAL A 253 -2.53 8.43 -34.62
CA VAL A 253 -1.20 8.78 -35.11
C VAL A 253 -1.35 9.80 -36.25
N TYR A 254 -0.58 10.87 -36.19
CA TYR A 254 -0.43 11.79 -37.32
C TYR A 254 0.60 11.22 -38.29
N THR A 255 0.15 10.86 -39.46
CA THR A 255 0.96 10.15 -40.47
C THR A 255 1.65 11.10 -41.45
N THR A 256 2.57 10.57 -42.23
CA THR A 256 3.29 11.27 -43.29
C THR A 256 2.39 11.77 -44.46
N SER A 257 1.17 11.27 -44.53
CA SER A 257 0.16 11.76 -45.48
C SER A 257 -0.61 12.98 -44.99
N ASN A 258 -0.15 13.63 -43.91
CA ASN A 258 -0.77 14.78 -43.28
C ASN A 258 -2.21 14.52 -42.78
N ASP A 259 -2.50 13.32 -42.37
CA ASP A 259 -3.79 12.94 -41.77
C ASP A 259 -3.62 12.10 -40.48
N TRP A 260 -4.69 12.07 -39.70
CA TRP A 260 -4.74 11.30 -38.47
C TRP A 260 -5.33 9.92 -38.70
N GLU A 261 -4.59 8.89 -38.35
CA GLU A 261 -5.01 7.50 -38.49
C GLU A 261 -5.08 6.82 -37.11
N ILE A 262 -6.10 6.01 -36.88
CA ILE A 262 -6.23 5.21 -35.66
C ILE A 262 -5.57 3.86 -35.89
N ILE A 263 -4.57 3.59 -35.10
CA ILE A 263 -3.86 2.31 -35.06
C ILE A 263 -4.26 1.57 -33.78
N SER A 264 -4.77 0.36 -33.94
CA SER A 264 -5.05 -0.54 -32.81
C SER A 264 -3.92 -1.56 -32.68
N VAL A 265 -3.27 -1.58 -31.54
CA VAL A 265 -2.26 -2.58 -31.22
C VAL A 265 -2.92 -3.62 -30.34
N ASN A 266 -3.19 -4.77 -30.91
CA ASN A 266 -3.60 -5.94 -30.13
C ASN A 266 -2.35 -6.51 -29.46
N ASN A 267 -2.22 -6.28 -28.19
CA ASN A 267 -1.29 -7.03 -27.35
C ASN A 267 -2.08 -8.17 -26.67
N PRO A 268 -2.14 -9.37 -27.28
CA PRO A 268 -2.70 -10.50 -26.58
C PRO A 268 -1.74 -10.84 -25.45
N VAL A 269 -2.04 -10.37 -24.26
CA VAL A 269 -1.30 -10.78 -23.06
C VAL A 269 -1.76 -12.18 -22.72
N VAL A 270 -1.10 -13.17 -23.32
CA VAL A 270 -1.12 -14.54 -22.80
C VAL A 270 -0.22 -14.51 -21.57
N GLN A 271 -0.80 -14.19 -20.45
CA GLN A 271 -0.07 -14.17 -19.19
C GLN A 271 -0.11 -15.58 -18.59
N GLY A 272 1.05 -16.23 -18.54
CA GLY A 272 1.22 -17.40 -17.67
C GLY A 272 1.21 -16.89 -16.23
N ASP A 273 0.20 -17.22 -15.46
CA ASP A 273 0.14 -16.87 -14.04
C ASP A 273 0.49 -18.05 -13.16
N CYS A 274 1.07 -17.78 -12.00
CA CYS A 274 1.37 -18.77 -10.98
C CYS A 274 0.26 -18.76 -9.93
N ILE A 275 -0.55 -19.81 -9.89
CA ILE A 275 -1.62 -19.97 -8.91
C ILE A 275 -1.17 -20.83 -7.74
N LEU A 276 -1.52 -20.44 -6.52
CA LEU A 276 -1.17 -21.17 -5.30
C LEU A 276 -1.90 -22.53 -5.26
N LYS A 277 -1.15 -23.61 -5.22
CA LYS A 277 -1.67 -24.99 -5.16
C LYS A 277 -1.73 -25.53 -3.74
N SER A 278 -0.72 -25.26 -2.93
CA SER A 278 -0.71 -25.71 -1.53
C SER A 278 0.24 -24.92 -0.65
N ILE A 279 -0.07 -24.93 0.65
CA ILE A 279 0.80 -24.46 1.73
C ILE A 279 1.05 -25.65 2.64
N THR A 280 2.33 -25.96 2.89
CA THR A 280 2.74 -27.03 3.81
C THR A 280 3.38 -26.39 5.05
N PHE A 281 2.94 -26.79 6.22
CA PHE A 281 3.43 -26.30 7.50
C PHE A 281 3.63 -27.46 8.49
N PRO A 282 4.34 -27.31 9.61
CA PRO A 282 4.70 -28.43 10.49
C PRO A 282 3.53 -29.28 10.97
N LEU A 283 2.36 -28.67 11.19
CA LEU A 283 1.17 -29.35 11.71
C LEU A 283 0.16 -29.75 10.62
N GLY A 284 0.45 -29.55 9.35
CA GLY A 284 -0.48 -29.93 8.29
C GLY A 284 -0.22 -29.33 6.93
N LYS A 285 -1.28 -29.32 6.14
CA LYS A 285 -1.25 -28.84 4.75
C LYS A 285 -2.57 -28.16 4.39
N VAL A 286 -2.50 -27.08 3.63
CA VAL A 286 -3.64 -26.46 2.96
C VAL A 286 -3.51 -26.72 1.47
N THR A 287 -4.60 -27.11 0.80
CA THR A 287 -4.63 -27.27 -0.67
C THR A 287 -5.72 -26.40 -1.28
N TYR A 288 -5.44 -25.87 -2.46
CA TYR A 288 -6.32 -24.99 -3.22
C TYR A 288 -6.81 -25.76 -4.46
N GLU A 289 -8.12 -25.92 -4.59
CA GLU A 289 -8.75 -26.60 -5.73
C GLU A 289 -9.47 -25.57 -6.59
N TYR A 290 -9.19 -25.60 -7.88
CA TYR A 290 -9.73 -24.68 -8.87
C TYR A 290 -10.79 -25.36 -9.75
N HIS A 291 -11.59 -24.58 -10.48
CA HIS A 291 -12.53 -25.11 -11.44
C HIS A 291 -11.82 -25.79 -12.60
N SER A 292 -12.41 -26.88 -13.12
CA SER A 292 -11.80 -27.61 -14.24
C SER A 292 -11.80 -26.84 -15.57
N SER A 293 -12.86 -26.04 -15.81
CA SER A 293 -13.05 -25.23 -17.02
C SER A 293 -12.43 -23.82 -16.92
N ARG A 294 -12.32 -23.29 -15.71
CA ARG A 294 -11.76 -21.97 -15.40
C ARG A 294 -10.72 -22.15 -14.30
N LYS A 295 -9.54 -22.64 -14.69
CA LYS A 295 -8.47 -23.06 -13.78
C LYS A 295 -7.91 -21.93 -12.91
N GLU A 296 -8.22 -20.68 -13.25
CA GLU A 296 -7.92 -19.49 -12.47
C GLU A 296 -8.91 -19.22 -11.33
N ILE A 297 -10.12 -19.81 -11.38
CA ILE A 297 -11.17 -19.57 -10.37
C ILE A 297 -11.12 -20.64 -9.29
N LEU A 298 -10.95 -20.19 -8.05
CA LEU A 298 -10.88 -21.03 -6.86
C LEU A 298 -12.26 -21.62 -6.52
N LYS A 299 -12.27 -22.93 -6.27
CA LYS A 299 -13.48 -23.68 -5.91
C LYS A 299 -13.52 -24.06 -4.43
N ASN A 300 -12.40 -24.64 -3.95
CA ASN A 300 -12.31 -25.07 -2.55
C ASN A 300 -10.92 -24.78 -1.97
N ILE A 301 -10.89 -24.58 -0.65
CA ILE A 301 -9.68 -24.65 0.15
C ILE A 301 -9.89 -25.82 1.13
N LYS A 302 -8.97 -26.79 1.12
CA LYS A 302 -9.00 -27.95 2.02
C LYS A 302 -7.82 -27.92 2.98
N ILE A 303 -8.10 -28.11 4.24
CA ILE A 303 -7.12 -28.09 5.32
C ILE A 303 -6.98 -29.50 5.88
N TYR A 304 -5.74 -29.96 5.95
CA TYR A 304 -5.37 -31.29 6.43
C TYR A 304 -4.44 -31.19 7.64
N GLY A 305 -4.60 -32.08 8.59
CA GLY A 305 -3.65 -32.30 9.68
C GLY A 305 -2.38 -33.03 9.24
N ASN A 306 -1.43 -33.18 10.14
CA ASN A 306 -0.15 -33.85 9.89
C ASN A 306 -0.30 -35.35 9.49
N ASN A 307 -1.38 -36.01 9.90
CA ASN A 307 -1.75 -37.38 9.53
C ASN A 307 -2.52 -37.45 8.19
N SER A 308 -2.53 -36.36 7.40
CA SER A 308 -3.29 -36.25 6.14
C SER A 308 -4.81 -36.38 6.30
N GLN A 309 -5.34 -36.28 7.51
CA GLN A 309 -6.78 -36.27 7.74
C GLN A 309 -7.35 -34.89 7.33
N LEU A 310 -8.43 -34.91 6.52
CA LEU A 310 -9.15 -33.71 6.15
C LEU A 310 -9.87 -33.14 7.38
N ILE A 311 -9.51 -31.92 7.76
CA ILE A 311 -10.08 -31.21 8.92
C ILE A 311 -11.24 -30.33 8.47
N LYS A 312 -11.04 -29.55 7.36
CA LYS A 312 -11.98 -28.51 6.96
C LYS A 312 -11.96 -28.31 5.45
N THR A 313 -13.12 -28.10 4.86
CA THR A 313 -13.27 -27.67 3.45
C THR A 313 -14.04 -26.36 3.42
N ILE A 314 -13.42 -25.30 2.90
CA ILE A 314 -14.07 -24.00 2.62
C ILE A 314 -14.44 -24.03 1.14
N SER A 315 -15.70 -23.76 0.83
CA SER A 315 -16.20 -23.84 -0.54
C SER A 315 -16.66 -22.50 -1.05
N PHE A 316 -16.29 -22.17 -2.28
CA PHE A 316 -16.63 -20.93 -2.96
C PHE A 316 -17.56 -21.22 -4.14
N ILE A 317 -18.57 -20.40 -4.32
CA ILE A 317 -19.46 -20.43 -5.50
C ILE A 317 -19.30 -19.11 -6.23
N THR A 318 -18.79 -19.17 -7.44
CA THR A 318 -18.54 -18.00 -8.30
C THR A 318 -19.37 -18.14 -9.57
N ASP A 319 -20.09 -17.08 -9.95
CA ASP A 319 -20.67 -16.97 -11.29
C ASP A 319 -19.53 -16.73 -12.28
N THR A 320 -19.11 -17.78 -12.97
CA THR A 320 -18.00 -17.75 -13.90
C THR A 320 -18.27 -16.95 -15.18
N ASN A 321 -19.53 -16.67 -15.51
CA ASN A 321 -19.89 -15.83 -16.66
C ASN A 321 -19.75 -14.34 -16.33
N LYS A 322 -20.14 -13.96 -15.12
CA LYS A 322 -20.04 -12.58 -14.63
C LYS A 322 -18.75 -12.31 -13.85
N ASN A 323 -18.01 -13.36 -13.52
CA ASN A 323 -16.83 -13.30 -12.65
C ASN A 323 -17.14 -12.69 -11.27
N LEU A 324 -18.25 -13.08 -10.65
CA LEU A 324 -18.71 -12.57 -9.36
C LEU A 324 -18.84 -13.70 -8.33
N LEU A 325 -18.20 -13.54 -7.18
CA LEU A 325 -18.29 -14.47 -6.06
C LEU A 325 -19.73 -14.40 -5.46
N GLN A 326 -20.47 -15.48 -5.51
CA GLN A 326 -21.85 -15.52 -5.00
C GLN A 326 -21.91 -15.90 -3.54
N SER A 327 -21.06 -16.82 -3.11
CA SER A 327 -21.05 -17.23 -1.70
C SER A 327 -19.75 -17.92 -1.30
N VAL A 328 -19.49 -17.91 0.02
CA VAL A 328 -18.47 -18.72 0.66
C VAL A 328 -19.12 -19.49 1.83
N THR A 329 -18.84 -20.79 1.91
CA THR A 329 -19.28 -21.64 3.02
C THR A 329 -18.06 -22.04 3.84
N ILE A 330 -18.07 -21.67 5.12
CA ILE A 330 -16.98 -21.89 6.07
C ILE A 330 -17.49 -22.83 7.16
N PRO A 331 -16.97 -24.06 7.28
CA PRO A 331 -17.41 -25.00 8.32
C PRO A 331 -17.24 -24.39 9.73
N GLY A 332 -18.29 -24.50 10.53
CA GLY A 332 -18.38 -23.90 11.87
C GLY A 332 -18.85 -22.44 11.90
N SER A 333 -18.67 -21.68 10.81
CA SER A 333 -19.16 -20.30 10.69
C SER A 333 -20.45 -20.19 9.85
N GLY A 334 -20.63 -21.08 8.86
CA GLY A 334 -21.78 -21.11 7.97
C GLY A 334 -21.56 -20.48 6.60
N LYS A 335 -22.63 -20.11 5.92
CA LYS A 335 -22.63 -19.57 4.55
C LYS A 335 -22.78 -18.07 4.56
N TYR A 336 -21.84 -17.36 3.93
CA TYR A 336 -21.93 -15.94 3.56
C TYR A 336 -22.38 -15.85 2.11
N SER A 337 -23.31 -14.94 1.79
CA SER A 337 -23.77 -14.72 0.42
C SER A 337 -23.58 -13.25 0.03
N PHE A 338 -23.31 -13.01 -1.25
CA PHE A 338 -22.92 -11.71 -1.78
C PHE A 338 -23.88 -11.28 -2.88
N GLU A 339 -24.39 -10.05 -2.78
CA GLU A 339 -25.27 -9.45 -3.77
C GLU A 339 -24.58 -8.23 -4.39
N TYR A 340 -24.69 -8.07 -5.69
CA TYR A 340 -23.99 -7.05 -6.45
C TYR A 340 -24.95 -6.15 -7.20
N ASN A 341 -24.50 -4.98 -7.59
CA ASN A 341 -25.20 -4.13 -8.51
C ASN A 341 -25.51 -4.91 -9.81
N PRO A 342 -26.76 -4.90 -10.30
CA PRO A 342 -27.16 -5.71 -11.46
C PRO A 342 -26.57 -5.21 -12.79
N THR A 343 -26.07 -3.98 -12.84
CA THR A 343 -25.40 -3.44 -14.05
C THR A 343 -24.15 -4.24 -14.32
N THR A 344 -23.96 -4.66 -15.56
CA THR A 344 -22.78 -5.43 -16.03
C THR A 344 -22.06 -4.70 -17.15
N PHE A 345 -20.83 -5.09 -17.42
CA PHE A 345 -20.04 -4.57 -18.53
C PHE A 345 -20.58 -5.14 -19.86
N GLU A 346 -21.41 -4.38 -20.56
CA GLU A 346 -21.94 -4.79 -21.86
C GLU A 346 -20.99 -4.47 -23.03
N ASN A 347 -20.11 -3.48 -22.86
CA ASN A 347 -19.18 -3.03 -23.87
C ASN A 347 -17.84 -2.62 -23.26
N VAL A 348 -16.76 -3.28 -23.68
CA VAL A 348 -15.40 -3.05 -23.16
C VAL A 348 -14.81 -1.68 -23.54
N TYR A 349 -15.30 -1.04 -24.59
CA TYR A 349 -14.87 0.30 -25.00
C TYR A 349 -15.61 1.42 -24.27
N ALA A 350 -16.63 1.09 -23.50
CA ALA A 350 -17.41 2.07 -22.73
C ALA A 350 -16.71 2.40 -21.40
N GLN A 351 -15.56 3.04 -21.49
CA GLN A 351 -14.73 3.41 -20.36
C GLN A 351 -14.53 4.93 -20.24
N ASP A 352 -14.54 5.43 -19.01
CA ASP A 352 -14.08 6.79 -18.72
C ASP A 352 -12.55 6.90 -18.80
N LEU A 353 -11.99 8.07 -18.49
CA LEU A 353 -10.54 8.30 -18.49
C LEU A 353 -9.79 7.41 -17.48
N TYR A 354 -10.47 6.92 -16.46
CA TYR A 354 -9.91 6.13 -15.36
C TYR A 354 -10.19 4.63 -15.47
N GLY A 355 -10.88 4.21 -16.55
CA GLY A 355 -11.21 2.81 -16.85
C GLY A 355 -12.53 2.33 -16.27
N TYR A 356 -13.35 3.19 -15.65
CA TYR A 356 -14.65 2.80 -15.12
C TYR A 356 -15.71 2.79 -16.23
N TYR A 357 -16.69 1.90 -16.09
CA TYR A 357 -17.75 1.72 -17.07
C TYR A 357 -18.65 2.95 -17.19
N THR A 358 -18.94 3.39 -18.42
CA THR A 358 -19.79 4.56 -18.70
C THR A 358 -21.20 4.21 -19.17
N GLY A 359 -21.50 2.93 -19.40
CA GLY A 359 -22.82 2.49 -19.88
C GLY A 359 -23.09 2.76 -21.36
N LYS A 360 -22.14 3.28 -22.12
CA LYS A 360 -22.32 3.59 -23.55
C LYS A 360 -22.35 2.30 -24.39
N LYS A 361 -23.54 1.85 -24.78
CA LYS A 361 -23.73 0.56 -25.47
C LYS A 361 -23.05 0.48 -26.84
N ASN A 362 -22.99 1.58 -27.57
CA ASN A 362 -22.40 1.63 -28.94
C ASN A 362 -20.99 2.19 -28.93
N ALA A 363 -20.27 2.12 -27.82
CA ALA A 363 -18.88 2.54 -27.78
C ALA A 363 -18.03 1.66 -28.69
N THR A 364 -17.08 2.27 -29.35
CA THR A 364 -16.11 1.63 -30.26
C THR A 364 -14.70 1.93 -29.78
N TYR A 365 -13.70 1.28 -30.37
CA TYR A 365 -12.31 1.59 -30.08
C TYR A 365 -11.93 3.07 -30.32
N ILE A 366 -12.67 3.77 -31.20
CA ILE A 366 -12.51 5.21 -31.43
C ILE A 366 -12.83 6.02 -30.17
N ASP A 367 -13.83 5.56 -29.41
CA ASP A 367 -14.24 6.22 -28.19
C ASP A 367 -13.21 6.08 -27.06
N MET A 368 -12.25 5.18 -27.20
CA MET A 368 -11.13 5.03 -26.27
C MET A 368 -10.08 6.15 -26.44
N ILE A 369 -9.98 6.78 -27.59
CA ILE A 369 -9.12 7.94 -27.79
C ILE A 369 -9.70 9.13 -27.05
N PRO A 370 -8.98 9.73 -26.07
CA PRO A 370 -9.49 10.89 -25.36
C PRO A 370 -9.56 12.11 -26.31
N GLN A 371 -10.65 12.86 -26.23
CA GLN A 371 -10.74 14.16 -26.88
C GLN A 371 -9.87 15.14 -26.08
N ASN A 372 -8.82 15.64 -26.71
CA ASN A 372 -7.92 16.59 -26.08
C ASN A 372 -8.00 17.99 -26.70
N THR A 373 -7.30 18.93 -26.09
CA THR A 373 -7.29 20.34 -26.50
C THR A 373 -6.78 20.51 -27.93
N VAL A 374 -5.80 19.71 -28.35
CA VAL A 374 -5.20 19.76 -29.69
C VAL A 374 -6.21 19.33 -30.75
N LEU A 375 -6.90 18.20 -30.55
CA LEU A 375 -7.92 17.72 -31.49
C LEU A 375 -9.08 18.71 -31.61
N LYS A 376 -9.50 19.33 -30.50
CA LYS A 376 -10.53 20.37 -30.48
C LYS A 376 -10.09 21.60 -31.33
N ALA A 377 -8.85 22.06 -31.14
CA ALA A 377 -8.31 23.19 -31.86
C ALA A 377 -8.17 22.90 -33.36
N LEU A 378 -7.94 21.65 -33.74
CA LEU A 378 -7.90 21.21 -35.15
C LEU A 378 -9.28 20.98 -35.75
N ASN A 379 -10.37 21.24 -35.04
CA ASN A 379 -11.73 20.89 -35.41
C ASN A 379 -11.90 19.43 -35.85
N LYS A 380 -11.07 18.53 -35.29
CA LYS A 380 -11.16 17.10 -35.54
C LYS A 380 -12.14 16.48 -34.55
N ASN A 381 -13.23 15.96 -35.07
CA ASN A 381 -14.27 15.29 -34.26
C ASN A 381 -13.90 13.81 -34.03
N ILE A 382 -12.68 13.57 -33.57
CA ILE A 382 -12.13 12.25 -33.31
C ILE A 382 -11.95 12.13 -31.79
N GLY A 383 -12.25 10.95 -31.25
CA GLY A 383 -12.18 10.70 -29.83
C GLY A 383 -13.43 11.11 -29.06
N ASN A 384 -13.42 10.88 -27.74
CA ASN A 384 -14.54 11.11 -26.86
C ASN A 384 -14.09 11.82 -25.57
N ALA A 385 -15.00 12.55 -24.96
CA ALA A 385 -14.75 13.19 -23.67
C ALA A 385 -14.46 12.17 -22.53
N ARG A 386 -14.89 10.93 -22.72
CA ARG A 386 -14.72 9.82 -21.74
C ARG A 386 -15.17 10.24 -20.33
N SER A 387 -16.32 10.91 -20.27
CA SER A 387 -16.87 11.40 -19.02
C SER A 387 -17.38 10.25 -18.15
N SER A 388 -17.13 10.33 -16.85
CA SER A 388 -17.60 9.37 -15.87
C SER A 388 -19.11 9.46 -15.67
N VAL A 389 -19.79 8.31 -15.53
CA VAL A 389 -21.23 8.19 -15.29
C VAL A 389 -21.46 7.41 -14.00
N GLU A 390 -21.92 8.10 -12.94
CA GLU A 390 -22.04 7.56 -11.60
C GLU A 390 -22.83 6.24 -11.52
N SER A 391 -23.99 6.17 -12.17
CA SER A 391 -24.82 4.95 -12.16
C SER A 391 -24.15 3.77 -12.88
N ALA A 392 -23.39 4.05 -13.95
CA ALA A 392 -22.68 3.02 -14.70
C ALA A 392 -21.41 2.54 -13.99
N MET A 393 -20.68 3.44 -13.32
CA MET A 393 -19.51 3.08 -12.51
C MET A 393 -19.81 2.08 -11.39
N GLN A 394 -21.07 1.96 -10.98
CA GLN A 394 -21.51 0.97 -10.00
C GLN A 394 -21.65 -0.45 -10.57
N ALA A 395 -21.32 -0.67 -11.84
CA ALA A 395 -21.39 -2.00 -12.44
C ALA A 395 -20.60 -3.04 -11.65
N ASN A 396 -21.25 -4.16 -11.34
CA ASN A 396 -20.68 -5.31 -10.62
C ASN A 396 -20.16 -5.02 -9.20
N ILE A 397 -20.38 -3.83 -8.61
CA ILE A 397 -19.92 -3.55 -7.25
C ILE A 397 -20.74 -4.32 -6.23
N LEU A 398 -20.10 -4.77 -5.15
CA LEU A 398 -20.73 -5.45 -4.03
C LEU A 398 -21.67 -4.48 -3.29
N GLN A 399 -22.97 -4.86 -3.21
CA GLN A 399 -23.97 -4.05 -2.52
C GLN A 399 -24.40 -4.65 -1.18
N LYS A 400 -24.25 -5.98 -0.98
CA LYS A 400 -24.77 -6.60 0.24
C LYS A 400 -24.02 -7.89 0.57
N ILE A 401 -23.79 -8.08 1.85
CA ILE A 401 -23.26 -9.30 2.45
C ILE A 401 -24.31 -9.85 3.40
N VAL A 402 -24.79 -11.07 3.14
CA VAL A 402 -25.71 -11.80 4.04
C VAL A 402 -24.90 -12.78 4.86
N TYR A 403 -25.03 -12.69 6.17
CA TYR A 403 -24.34 -13.55 7.14
C TYR A 403 -25.06 -14.87 7.37
N PRO A 404 -24.37 -15.89 7.89
CA PRO A 404 -24.97 -17.16 8.25
C PRO A 404 -26.11 -17.06 9.26
N THR A 405 -26.11 -16.03 10.08
CA THR A 405 -27.16 -15.74 11.09
C THR A 405 -28.44 -15.13 10.50
N GLY A 406 -28.47 -14.85 9.19
CA GLY A 406 -29.57 -14.17 8.51
C GLY A 406 -29.51 -12.64 8.58
N GLY A 407 -28.61 -12.07 9.38
CA GLY A 407 -28.30 -10.64 9.33
C GLY A 407 -27.59 -10.26 8.02
N TYR A 408 -27.54 -8.97 7.71
CA TYR A 408 -26.82 -8.49 6.54
C TYR A 408 -26.24 -7.09 6.75
N VAL A 409 -25.21 -6.79 5.95
CA VAL A 409 -24.71 -5.42 5.76
C VAL A 409 -24.90 -5.06 4.30
N SER A 410 -25.52 -3.91 4.03
CA SER A 410 -25.64 -3.35 2.69
C SER A 410 -24.89 -2.03 2.57
N PHE A 411 -24.40 -1.77 1.36
CA PHE A 411 -23.54 -0.63 1.03
C PHE A 411 -24.19 0.19 -0.07
N GLU A 412 -24.26 1.50 0.13
CA GLU A 412 -24.64 2.47 -0.88
C GLU A 412 -23.43 3.30 -1.25
N TYR A 413 -23.17 3.43 -2.55
CA TYR A 413 -22.03 4.16 -3.07
C TYR A 413 -22.47 5.41 -3.81
N GLU A 414 -21.58 6.37 -3.85
CA GLU A 414 -21.68 7.57 -4.68
C GLU A 414 -20.36 7.85 -5.39
N LYS A 415 -20.37 8.75 -6.37
CA LYS A 415 -19.17 9.14 -7.09
C LYS A 415 -18.11 9.73 -6.16
N ASN A 416 -16.89 9.29 -6.34
CA ASN A 416 -15.71 9.88 -5.73
C ASN A 416 -15.29 11.08 -6.58
N GLN A 417 -15.31 12.31 -6.01
CA GLN A 417 -15.14 13.54 -6.79
C GLN A 417 -14.32 14.61 -6.07
N ALA A 418 -13.61 15.40 -6.87
CA ALA A 418 -12.85 16.56 -6.41
C ALA A 418 -12.97 17.72 -7.38
N ILE A 419 -12.63 18.92 -6.94
CA ILE A 419 -12.52 20.10 -7.80
C ILE A 419 -11.07 20.25 -8.25
N ASN A 420 -10.88 20.35 -9.56
CA ASN A 420 -9.59 20.70 -10.15
C ASN A 420 -9.27 22.16 -9.82
N PRO A 421 -8.17 22.47 -9.11
CA PRO A 421 -7.87 23.83 -8.70
C PRO A 421 -7.44 24.77 -9.85
N ILE A 422 -7.13 24.21 -11.04
CA ILE A 422 -6.69 25.01 -12.19
C ILE A 422 -7.88 25.62 -12.93
N ASP A 423 -8.90 24.80 -13.21
CA ASP A 423 -10.02 25.20 -14.09
C ASP A 423 -11.40 25.09 -13.44
N ASN A 424 -11.45 24.75 -12.16
CA ASN A 424 -12.66 24.50 -11.37
C ASN A 424 -13.56 23.37 -11.94
N SER A 425 -13.06 22.53 -12.82
CA SER A 425 -13.79 21.37 -13.31
C SER A 425 -13.95 20.31 -12.22
N ILE A 426 -15.00 19.50 -12.34
CA ILE A 426 -15.22 18.38 -11.43
C ILE A 426 -14.54 17.15 -12.00
N VAL A 427 -13.56 16.62 -11.28
CA VAL A 427 -12.91 15.34 -11.55
C VAL A 427 -13.63 14.25 -10.78
N ILE A 428 -14.06 13.19 -11.48
CA ILE A 428 -14.72 12.03 -10.89
C ILE A 428 -13.85 10.80 -11.17
N CYS A 429 -13.48 10.07 -10.12
CA CYS A 429 -12.64 8.87 -10.24
C CYS A 429 -13.08 7.79 -9.25
N GLY A 430 -13.85 6.83 -9.74
CA GLY A 430 -14.35 5.72 -8.95
C GLY A 430 -15.47 6.07 -7.97
N LEU A 431 -15.66 5.20 -6.99
CA LEU A 431 -16.75 5.26 -6.02
C LEU A 431 -16.23 5.42 -4.59
N ARG A 432 -17.06 6.04 -3.74
CA ARG A 432 -16.87 6.10 -2.29
C ARG A 432 -18.14 5.64 -1.59
N LEU A 433 -18.01 5.18 -0.36
CA LEU A 433 -19.13 4.74 0.46
C LEU A 433 -19.96 5.93 0.92
N LYS A 434 -21.25 5.95 0.57
CA LYS A 434 -22.22 6.94 1.03
C LYS A 434 -22.87 6.52 2.34
N GLN A 435 -23.32 5.25 2.40
CA GLN A 435 -24.05 4.72 3.54
C GLN A 435 -23.80 3.22 3.69
N MET A 436 -23.77 2.76 4.93
CA MET A 436 -23.75 1.35 5.31
C MET A 436 -24.93 1.06 6.25
N ASN A 437 -25.73 0.05 5.91
CA ASN A 437 -26.87 -0.37 6.73
C ASN A 437 -26.59 -1.77 7.27
N ILE A 438 -26.67 -1.93 8.58
CA ILE A 438 -26.42 -3.16 9.32
C ILE A 438 -27.76 -3.65 9.86
N TYR A 439 -28.28 -4.76 9.33
CA TYR A 439 -29.50 -5.39 9.78
C TYR A 439 -29.22 -6.56 10.71
N THR A 440 -29.87 -6.57 11.87
CA THR A 440 -29.80 -7.64 12.86
C THR A 440 -31.16 -8.28 13.00
N PRO A 441 -31.34 -9.58 12.63
CA PRO A 441 -32.63 -10.24 12.62
C PRO A 441 -33.21 -10.46 14.03
N GLU A 442 -32.39 -10.65 15.05
CA GLU A 442 -32.80 -10.88 16.43
C GLU A 442 -33.71 -9.76 16.97
N ASN A 443 -33.39 -8.52 16.64
CA ASN A 443 -34.16 -7.35 17.08
C ASN A 443 -34.97 -6.70 15.96
N ASN A 444 -34.92 -7.24 14.75
CA ASN A 444 -35.50 -6.65 13.54
C ASN A 444 -35.10 -5.17 13.38
N GLN A 445 -33.83 -4.86 13.69
CA GLN A 445 -33.34 -3.50 13.69
C GLN A 445 -32.31 -3.30 12.57
N THR A 446 -32.38 -2.12 11.97
CA THR A 446 -31.36 -1.64 11.03
C THR A 446 -30.65 -0.44 11.64
N VAL A 447 -29.32 -0.53 11.72
CA VAL A 447 -28.45 0.59 12.11
C VAL A 447 -27.79 1.12 10.86
N SER A 448 -27.94 2.41 10.62
CA SER A 448 -27.34 3.07 9.46
C SER A 448 -26.16 3.94 9.88
N LYS A 449 -25.07 3.83 9.13
CA LYS A 449 -23.94 4.78 9.16
C LYS A 449 -23.93 5.55 7.85
N THR A 450 -23.97 6.87 7.90
CA THR A 450 -23.92 7.74 6.72
C THR A 450 -22.65 8.58 6.74
N TYR A 451 -21.99 8.67 5.61
CA TYR A 451 -20.73 9.41 5.46
C TYR A 451 -20.96 10.68 4.63
N LYS A 452 -20.40 11.78 5.08
CA LYS A 452 -20.37 13.07 4.38
C LYS A 452 -18.92 13.49 4.23
N TYR A 453 -18.53 13.85 3.03
CA TYR A 453 -17.13 14.06 2.64
C TYR A 453 -16.85 15.52 2.29
N GLY A 454 -15.58 15.90 2.47
CA GLY A 454 -15.05 17.22 2.16
C GLY A 454 -15.34 18.25 3.23
N ASN A 455 -14.56 19.31 3.25
CA ASN A 455 -14.66 20.37 4.23
C ASN A 455 -16.10 20.92 4.33
N ASN A 456 -16.65 20.95 5.52
CA ASN A 456 -18.05 21.32 5.81
C ASN A 456 -19.07 20.50 4.99
N GLU A 457 -18.81 19.22 4.77
CA GLU A 457 -19.71 18.31 4.04
C GLU A 457 -19.98 18.75 2.59
N SER A 458 -19.01 19.41 1.96
CA SER A 458 -19.12 19.97 0.60
C SER A 458 -19.33 18.90 -0.49
N GLY A 459 -18.97 17.65 -0.20
CA GLY A 459 -19.01 16.56 -1.16
C GLY A 459 -17.78 16.47 -2.07
N TYR A 460 -16.80 17.38 -1.94
CA TYR A 460 -15.61 17.44 -2.78
C TYR A 460 -14.34 17.15 -1.99
N GLY A 461 -13.51 16.31 -2.53
CA GLY A 461 -12.16 16.00 -2.04
C GLY A 461 -11.10 16.85 -2.73
N LYS A 462 -9.86 16.43 -2.49
CA LYS A 462 -8.64 17.01 -3.10
C LYS A 462 -8.01 15.99 -4.02
N LEU A 463 -7.40 16.47 -5.10
CA LEU A 463 -6.65 15.64 -6.04
C LEU A 463 -5.24 15.39 -5.51
N VAL A 464 -4.78 14.15 -5.61
CA VAL A 464 -3.40 13.77 -5.33
C VAL A 464 -2.48 14.28 -6.45
N THR A 465 -2.97 14.27 -7.67
CA THR A 465 -2.27 14.79 -8.85
C THR A 465 -3.26 15.37 -9.83
N LEU A 466 -2.83 16.32 -10.64
CA LEU A 466 -3.67 16.98 -11.63
C LEU A 466 -3.66 16.18 -12.93
N PRO A 467 -4.82 15.67 -13.39
CA PRO A 467 -4.91 15.05 -14.71
C PRO A 467 -4.67 16.08 -15.80
N SER A 468 -3.92 15.71 -16.83
CA SER A 468 -3.61 16.56 -17.96
C SER A 468 -3.91 15.87 -19.29
N ASP A 469 -4.35 16.63 -20.29
CA ASP A 469 -4.51 16.15 -21.68
C ASP A 469 -3.19 15.60 -22.23
N TRP A 470 -2.06 16.09 -21.71
CA TRP A 470 -0.73 15.70 -22.13
C TRP A 470 -0.31 14.32 -21.64
N ASP A 471 -0.97 13.76 -20.63
CA ASP A 471 -0.77 12.40 -20.15
C ASP A 471 -1.08 11.36 -21.25
N TYR A 472 -1.81 11.76 -22.27
CA TYR A 472 -2.22 10.93 -23.39
C TYR A 472 -1.48 11.28 -24.69
N TRP A 473 -0.50 12.16 -24.64
CA TRP A 473 0.21 12.65 -25.80
C TRP A 473 1.64 12.09 -25.85
N ILE A 474 2.06 11.60 -27.02
CA ILE A 474 3.43 11.17 -27.27
C ILE A 474 3.92 11.85 -28.55
N GLN A 475 5.11 12.41 -28.48
CA GLN A 475 5.84 12.94 -29.61
C GLN A 475 7.13 12.14 -29.81
N ARG A 476 7.45 11.81 -31.04
CA ARG A 476 8.70 11.13 -31.39
C ARG A 476 9.30 11.76 -32.62
N LYS A 477 10.61 11.94 -32.65
CA LYS A 477 11.34 12.28 -33.85
C LYS A 477 11.32 11.11 -34.82
N ARG A 478 11.14 11.42 -36.10
CA ARG A 478 11.22 10.48 -37.17
C ARG A 478 12.51 10.67 -37.93
N TYR A 479 13.20 9.57 -38.19
CA TYR A 479 14.44 9.53 -38.95
C TYR A 479 14.25 8.58 -40.14
N ASP A 480 14.90 8.89 -41.27
CA ASP A 480 15.10 7.91 -42.32
C ASP A 480 16.12 6.87 -41.85
N LEU A 481 15.73 5.60 -41.89
CA LEU A 481 16.60 4.51 -41.40
C LEU A 481 17.79 4.23 -42.32
N SER A 482 17.78 4.77 -43.55
CA SER A 482 18.84 4.53 -44.51
C SER A 482 20.05 5.44 -44.34
N ASP A 483 19.84 6.66 -43.93
CA ASP A 483 20.89 7.68 -43.74
C ASP A 483 20.82 8.41 -42.42
N MET A 484 19.84 8.04 -41.54
CA MET A 484 19.57 8.66 -40.26
C MET A 484 19.28 10.15 -40.34
N SER A 485 18.83 10.63 -41.50
CA SER A 485 18.38 12.01 -41.66
C SER A 485 17.06 12.24 -40.96
N TYR A 486 16.92 13.39 -40.31
CA TYR A 486 15.67 13.79 -39.69
C TYR A 486 14.59 14.05 -40.72
N THR A 487 13.43 13.41 -40.60
CA THR A 487 12.32 13.50 -41.56
C THR A 487 11.04 14.08 -40.95
N GLY A 488 11.07 14.55 -39.69
CA GLY A 488 9.92 15.18 -39.04
C GLY A 488 9.53 14.51 -37.72
N TYR A 489 8.34 14.81 -37.21
CA TYR A 489 7.81 14.23 -35.94
C TYR A 489 6.64 13.30 -36.23
N ILE A 490 6.50 12.31 -35.33
CA ILE A 490 5.31 11.48 -35.21
C ILE A 490 4.60 11.91 -33.93
N TYR A 491 3.33 12.25 -34.04
CA TYR A 491 2.45 12.58 -32.92
C TYR A 491 1.47 11.45 -32.72
N GLU A 492 1.34 11.04 -31.47
CA GLU A 492 0.44 9.98 -31.05
C GLU A 492 -0.42 10.44 -29.88
N ILE A 493 -1.73 10.18 -29.96
CA ILE A 493 -2.64 10.29 -28.81
C ILE A 493 -3.04 8.87 -28.45
N ILE A 494 -2.74 8.47 -27.24
CA ILE A 494 -2.92 7.11 -26.74
C ILE A 494 -4.20 6.98 -25.91
N SER A 495 -4.81 5.81 -25.95
CA SER A 495 -6.05 5.52 -25.21
C SER A 495 -5.87 5.40 -23.71
N GLN A 496 -4.66 5.09 -23.26
CA GLN A 496 -4.29 4.99 -21.85
C GLN A 496 -3.29 6.09 -21.52
N SER A 497 -3.37 6.62 -20.30
CA SER A 497 -2.42 7.62 -19.83
C SER A 497 -0.99 7.06 -19.86
N SER A 498 -0.04 7.83 -20.41
CA SER A 498 1.39 7.52 -20.34
C SER A 498 1.93 7.58 -18.89
N LEU A 499 1.22 8.31 -18.05
CA LEU A 499 1.46 8.38 -16.62
C LEU A 499 0.61 7.32 -15.94
N ASN A 500 1.24 6.31 -15.43
CA ASN A 500 0.58 5.24 -14.67
C ASN A 500 0.08 5.71 -13.29
N ILE A 501 -0.60 6.87 -13.24
CA ILE A 501 -1.06 7.52 -12.01
C ILE A 501 -1.92 6.57 -11.17
N LEU A 502 -2.80 5.82 -11.82
CA LEU A 502 -3.73 4.93 -11.14
C LEU A 502 -3.10 3.60 -10.68
N TYR A 503 -1.98 3.21 -11.29
CA TYR A 503 -1.21 2.04 -10.81
C TYR A 503 -0.31 2.37 -9.62
N ARG A 504 0.02 3.64 -9.46
CA ARG A 504 0.98 4.12 -8.46
C ARG A 504 0.34 4.35 -7.10
N ASN A 505 -0.95 4.77 -7.08
CA ASN A 505 -1.75 4.90 -5.87
C ASN A 505 -3.13 4.31 -6.08
N SER A 506 -3.66 3.65 -5.08
CA SER A 506 -5.00 3.09 -5.11
C SER A 506 -6.10 4.16 -5.14
N TYR A 507 -5.75 5.45 -5.07
CA TYR A 507 -6.71 6.57 -5.06
C TYR A 507 -6.11 7.81 -5.72
N LEU A 508 -6.93 8.53 -6.48
CA LEU A 508 -6.63 9.85 -7.06
C LEU A 508 -7.17 10.98 -6.18
N ILE A 509 -8.23 10.71 -5.42
CA ILE A 509 -8.97 11.68 -4.63
C ILE A 509 -8.89 11.27 -3.16
N TRP A 510 -8.64 12.24 -2.29
CA TRP A 510 -8.68 12.10 -0.85
C TRP A 510 -9.49 13.23 -0.21
N TYR A 511 -9.95 13.02 1.02
CA TYR A 511 -10.82 13.95 1.74
C TYR A 511 -10.12 14.50 2.97
N ASP A 512 -10.09 15.81 3.06
CA ASP A 512 -9.53 16.56 4.19
C ASP A 512 -10.45 16.58 5.42
N GLU A 513 -11.75 16.36 5.22
CA GLU A 513 -12.72 16.24 6.32
C GLU A 513 -13.78 15.20 5.97
N VAL A 514 -14.11 14.36 6.93
CA VAL A 514 -15.20 13.37 6.79
C VAL A 514 -16.04 13.31 8.06
N ALA A 515 -17.35 13.41 7.88
CA ALA A 515 -18.32 13.25 8.94
C ALA A 515 -19.03 11.89 8.84
N GLU A 516 -18.99 11.11 9.90
CA GLU A 516 -19.74 9.86 10.07
C GLU A 516 -20.92 10.11 10.99
N TYR A 517 -22.13 9.81 10.49
CA TYR A 517 -23.37 9.88 11.23
C TYR A 517 -23.86 8.49 11.61
N THR A 518 -24.20 8.31 12.86
CA THR A 518 -24.82 7.10 13.42
C THR A 518 -26.03 7.50 14.27
N PRO A 519 -26.92 6.57 14.66
CA PRO A 519 -27.99 6.85 15.62
C PRO A 519 -27.50 7.39 16.97
N ALA A 520 -26.26 7.08 17.35
CA ALA A 520 -25.67 7.52 18.62
C ALA A 520 -25.10 8.94 18.56
N GLY A 521 -24.75 9.44 17.36
CA GLY A 521 -24.15 10.76 17.22
C GLY A 521 -23.38 10.95 15.92
N LYS A 522 -22.54 11.96 15.88
CA LYS A 522 -21.70 12.34 14.75
C LYS A 522 -20.23 12.27 15.14
N THR A 523 -19.40 11.73 14.30
CA THR A 523 -17.93 11.83 14.40
C THR A 523 -17.41 12.60 13.19
N VAL A 524 -16.61 13.63 13.41
CA VAL A 524 -15.90 14.36 12.35
C VAL A 524 -14.43 14.12 12.49
N GLU A 525 -13.79 13.71 11.41
CA GLU A 525 -12.34 13.52 11.33
C GLU A 525 -11.77 14.41 10.25
N LYS A 526 -10.67 15.10 10.59
CA LYS A 526 -9.90 15.88 9.63
C LYS A 526 -8.58 15.22 9.34
N TYR A 527 -8.21 15.28 8.09
CA TYR A 527 -7.00 14.69 7.55
C TYR A 527 -6.10 15.74 6.94
N ASN A 528 -4.83 15.50 6.98
CA ASN A 528 -3.84 16.22 6.20
C ASN A 528 -3.10 15.24 5.29
N TYR A 529 -2.57 15.78 4.22
CA TYR A 529 -1.71 15.08 3.30
C TYR A 529 -0.57 16.04 3.00
N GLN A 530 0.61 15.70 3.52
CA GLN A 530 1.76 16.56 3.34
C GLN A 530 2.30 16.38 1.93
N TYR A 531 2.16 17.44 1.19
CA TYR A 531 2.51 17.57 -0.19
C TYR A 531 3.55 18.68 -0.28
N ASN A 532 4.78 18.30 -0.60
CA ASN A 532 5.83 19.31 -0.78
C ASN A 532 5.67 19.96 -2.15
N GLN A 533 5.11 21.18 -2.18
CA GLN A 533 4.96 21.98 -3.40
C GLN A 533 6.29 22.52 -3.95
N GLY A 534 7.44 22.15 -3.38
CA GLY A 534 8.75 22.75 -3.66
C GLY A 534 9.51 22.16 -4.83
N GLY A 535 9.01 21.12 -5.50
CA GLY A 535 9.65 20.52 -6.66
C GLY A 535 9.05 21.03 -7.96
N SER A 536 9.81 21.74 -8.77
CA SER A 536 9.42 22.12 -10.13
C SER A 536 9.43 20.88 -11.04
N GLY A 537 8.46 19.99 -10.89
CA GLY A 537 8.35 18.85 -11.78
C GLY A 537 7.36 17.79 -11.30
N PHE A 538 6.54 17.33 -12.19
CA PHE A 538 5.50 16.31 -11.99
C PHE A 538 6.01 15.02 -11.35
N VAL A 539 7.28 14.69 -11.55
CA VAL A 539 7.91 13.47 -11.04
C VAL A 539 8.22 13.56 -9.55
N SER A 540 8.63 14.73 -9.04
CA SER A 540 8.95 14.88 -7.61
C SER A 540 7.73 14.72 -6.71
N GLU A 541 6.57 15.21 -7.16
CA GLU A 541 5.30 15.08 -6.44
C GLU A 541 4.84 13.62 -6.33
N PHE A 542 5.04 12.86 -7.39
CA PHE A 542 4.66 11.46 -7.43
C PHE A 542 5.47 10.58 -6.46
N TRP A 543 6.77 10.80 -6.34
CA TRP A 543 7.64 9.98 -5.51
C TRP A 543 7.40 10.20 -4.01
N GLN A 544 7.01 11.40 -3.63
CA GLN A 544 6.59 11.68 -2.26
C GLN A 544 5.33 10.90 -1.85
N MET A 545 4.43 10.60 -2.79
CA MET A 545 3.20 9.86 -2.52
C MET A 545 3.40 8.41 -2.06
N LEU A 546 4.49 7.76 -2.43
CA LEU A 546 4.81 6.40 -1.95
C LEU A 546 5.12 6.38 -0.45
N TYR A 547 5.57 7.51 0.07
CA TYR A 547 5.97 7.69 1.45
C TYR A 547 4.82 8.21 2.31
N HIS A 548 3.98 9.09 1.78
CA HIS A 548 2.89 9.74 2.49
C HIS A 548 1.52 9.16 2.12
N LYS A 549 0.68 9.03 3.13
CA LYS A 549 -0.77 8.76 3.01
C LYS A 549 -1.51 9.84 3.78
N PRO A 550 -2.77 10.14 3.44
CA PRO A 550 -3.57 11.02 4.28
C PRO A 550 -3.61 10.51 5.72
N TYR A 551 -3.29 11.39 6.66
CA TYR A 551 -3.24 11.08 8.09
C TYR A 551 -4.18 11.97 8.88
N ILE A 552 -4.73 11.41 9.95
CA ILE A 552 -5.68 12.11 10.80
C ILE A 552 -4.96 13.17 11.65
N ILE A 553 -5.52 14.39 11.68
CA ILE A 553 -4.98 15.49 12.51
C ILE A 553 -5.96 15.94 13.59
N ASP A 554 -7.26 15.71 13.41
CA ASP A 554 -8.30 16.15 14.34
C ASP A 554 -9.47 15.17 14.29
N ARG A 555 -10.03 14.83 15.45
CA ARG A 555 -11.22 13.99 15.59
C ARG A 555 -12.15 14.57 16.64
N LYS A 556 -13.39 14.78 16.29
CA LYS A 556 -14.44 15.26 17.19
C LYS A 556 -15.63 14.33 17.20
N VAL A 557 -16.09 13.97 18.40
CA VAL A 557 -17.29 13.18 18.63
C VAL A 557 -18.36 14.07 19.21
N TYR A 558 -19.54 14.04 18.61
CA TYR A 558 -20.67 14.88 18.97
C TYR A 558 -21.86 14.06 19.44
N LYS A 559 -22.59 14.60 20.42
CA LYS A 559 -23.95 14.17 20.76
C LYS A 559 -24.88 15.36 20.50
N GLY A 560 -25.72 15.23 19.47
CA GLY A 560 -26.42 16.42 18.93
C GLY A 560 -25.40 17.44 18.41
N ASN A 561 -25.44 18.65 18.92
CA ASN A 561 -24.50 19.73 18.57
C ASN A 561 -23.32 19.87 19.55
N ASN A 562 -23.32 19.12 20.65
CA ASN A 562 -22.32 19.25 21.70
C ASN A 562 -21.14 18.30 21.45
N VAL A 563 -19.92 18.83 21.49
CA VAL A 563 -18.70 18.02 21.46
C VAL A 563 -18.59 17.26 22.77
N GLN A 564 -18.38 15.95 22.70
CA GLN A 564 -18.13 15.07 23.83
C GLN A 564 -16.67 14.68 23.95
N GLU A 565 -15.99 14.58 22.84
CA GLU A 565 -14.57 14.24 22.77
C GLU A 565 -13.94 15.01 21.61
N HIS A 566 -12.74 15.55 21.85
CA HIS A 566 -11.91 16.18 20.83
C HIS A 566 -10.50 15.65 20.95
N THR A 567 -9.98 15.02 19.90
CA THR A 567 -8.63 14.48 19.86
C THR A 567 -7.85 15.14 18.73
N GLU A 568 -6.69 15.69 19.07
CA GLU A 568 -5.74 16.31 18.14
C GLU A 568 -4.50 15.43 18.02
N TYR A 569 -3.93 15.36 16.83
CA TYR A 569 -2.77 14.52 16.51
C TYR A 569 -1.69 15.39 15.88
N GLU A 570 -0.48 15.32 16.40
CA GLU A 570 0.73 15.97 15.86
C GLU A 570 1.70 14.89 15.41
N TYR A 571 2.34 15.11 14.27
CA TYR A 571 3.23 14.11 13.66
C TYR A 571 4.62 14.69 13.44
N TYR A 572 5.61 13.80 13.48
CA TYR A 572 6.98 14.08 13.06
C TYR A 572 7.25 13.40 11.73
N GLU A 573 7.92 14.12 10.86
CA GLU A 573 8.47 13.62 9.62
C GLU A 573 9.99 13.53 9.77
N ASP A 574 10.52 12.33 9.68
CA ASP A 574 11.94 12.09 9.75
C ASP A 574 12.45 11.64 8.38
N GLU A 575 13.02 12.58 7.67
CA GLU A 575 13.69 12.34 6.42
C GLU A 575 15.12 11.86 6.70
N LEU A 576 15.46 10.65 6.23
CA LEU A 576 16.80 10.06 6.40
C LEU A 576 17.75 10.44 5.29
N SER A 577 17.28 10.33 4.06
CA SER A 577 18.05 10.57 2.85
C SER A 577 17.13 10.60 1.64
N TYR A 578 17.69 10.94 0.49
CA TYR A 578 16.98 10.80 -0.78
C TYR A 578 17.70 9.82 -1.68
N ILE A 579 16.88 9.19 -2.53
CA ILE A 579 17.33 8.42 -3.67
C ILE A 579 17.18 9.31 -4.87
N MET A 580 18.26 9.65 -5.50
CA MET A 580 18.26 10.52 -6.67
C MET A 580 18.08 9.71 -7.93
N GLY A 581 17.28 10.21 -8.85
CA GLY A 581 17.12 9.66 -10.19
C GLY A 581 17.02 10.78 -11.23
N ILE A 582 16.96 10.38 -12.49
CA ILE A 582 16.88 11.27 -13.64
C ILE A 582 15.66 10.84 -14.46
N SER A 583 14.74 11.76 -14.69
CA SER A 583 13.61 11.58 -15.59
C SER A 583 13.89 12.28 -16.91
N VAL A 584 13.70 11.56 -17.99
CA VAL A 584 13.87 12.11 -19.34
C VAL A 584 12.49 12.20 -19.97
N ARG A 585 12.10 13.42 -20.33
CA ARG A 585 10.82 13.70 -21.01
C ARG A 585 11.04 14.19 -22.43
N SER A 586 10.20 13.77 -23.37
CA SER A 586 10.17 14.37 -24.70
C SER A 586 9.58 15.77 -24.59
N ASN A 587 10.30 16.77 -25.10
CA ASN A 587 9.78 18.12 -25.21
C ASN A 587 8.73 18.18 -26.31
N LEU A 588 7.57 18.72 -25.98
CA LEU A 588 6.51 19.02 -26.95
C LEU A 588 6.80 20.35 -27.65
N TYR A 589 8.04 20.52 -28.11
CA TYR A 589 8.40 21.72 -28.84
C TYR A 589 8.22 21.51 -30.36
N TYR A 590 7.50 22.43 -30.99
CA TYR A 590 7.30 22.45 -32.42
C TYR A 590 8.16 23.58 -32.99
N PRO A 591 9.18 23.27 -33.82
CA PRO A 591 9.89 24.31 -34.50
C PRO A 591 8.93 25.08 -35.40
N SER A 592 8.98 26.39 -35.36
CA SER A 592 8.15 27.28 -36.17
C SER A 592 8.39 27.15 -37.70
N SER A 593 9.35 26.36 -38.11
CA SER A 593 9.78 26.12 -39.46
C SER A 593 9.38 24.77 -40.06
N GLU A 594 8.69 23.89 -39.30
CA GLU A 594 8.25 22.60 -39.84
C GLU A 594 7.00 22.78 -40.73
N PRO A 595 7.06 22.47 -42.05
CA PRO A 595 5.95 22.72 -42.95
C PRO A 595 4.77 21.75 -42.75
N ASP A 596 4.97 20.64 -42.04
CA ASP A 596 4.02 19.56 -41.97
C ASP A 596 3.06 19.66 -40.76
N ILE A 597 3.24 20.67 -39.89
CA ILE A 597 2.39 20.86 -38.73
C ILE A 597 1.55 22.11 -38.91
N PRO A 598 0.24 22.03 -38.69
CA PRO A 598 -0.61 23.20 -38.75
C PRO A 598 -0.15 24.27 -37.73
N ILE A 599 -0.02 25.51 -38.19
CA ILE A 599 0.47 26.66 -37.43
C ILE A 599 -0.25 26.84 -36.09
N HIS A 600 -1.54 26.49 -36.03
CA HIS A 600 -2.32 26.58 -34.80
C HIS A 600 -1.97 25.51 -33.75
N LEU A 601 -1.40 24.37 -34.15
CA LEU A 601 -0.86 23.36 -33.25
C LEU A 601 0.38 23.88 -32.51
N ASN A 602 1.28 24.54 -33.29
CA ASN A 602 2.44 25.23 -32.72
C ASN A 602 2.02 26.27 -31.70
N LYS A 603 0.99 27.06 -32.00
CA LYS A 603 0.49 28.09 -31.10
C LYS A 603 -0.06 27.52 -29.79
N ILE A 604 -0.84 26.42 -29.85
CA ILE A 604 -1.42 25.80 -28.64
C ILE A 604 -0.35 25.24 -27.74
N CYS A 605 0.67 24.60 -28.33
CA CYS A 605 1.77 24.06 -27.56
C CYS A 605 2.62 25.19 -26.94
N HIS A 606 2.88 26.22 -27.69
CA HIS A 606 3.60 27.39 -27.23
C HIS A 606 2.84 28.16 -26.10
N ASP A 607 1.53 28.35 -26.26
CA ASP A 607 0.71 29.01 -25.23
C ASP A 607 0.65 28.21 -23.90
N LYS A 608 0.77 26.88 -23.95
CA LYS A 608 0.85 26.02 -22.75
C LYS A 608 2.23 25.99 -22.12
N GLU A 609 3.30 26.07 -22.90
CA GLU A 609 4.67 26.26 -22.41
C GLU A 609 4.78 27.58 -21.60
N ILE A 610 4.21 28.67 -22.12
CA ILE A 610 4.17 29.96 -21.42
C ILE A 610 3.35 29.88 -20.13
N ALA A 611 2.34 29.03 -20.06
CA ALA A 611 1.52 28.85 -18.87
C ALA A 611 2.22 28.06 -17.73
N GLY A 612 3.50 27.68 -17.88
CA GLY A 612 4.28 27.01 -16.84
C GLY A 612 3.95 25.53 -16.60
N ILE A 613 3.18 24.91 -17.50
CA ILE A 613 2.81 23.49 -17.40
C ILE A 613 3.99 22.58 -17.78
N PHE A 614 4.95 23.10 -18.57
CA PHE A 614 6.20 22.46 -18.92
C PHE A 614 7.34 23.44 -18.73
N SER A 615 8.11 23.29 -17.67
CA SER A 615 9.33 24.05 -17.47
C SER A 615 10.54 23.23 -17.97
N PRO A 616 11.20 23.62 -19.04
CA PRO A 616 12.30 22.85 -19.64
C PRO A 616 13.64 23.21 -19.01
N THR A 617 13.80 23.03 -17.70
CA THR A 617 15.09 23.38 -17.09
C THR A 617 15.56 22.33 -16.10
N VAL A 618 16.77 21.83 -16.30
CA VAL A 618 17.56 21.16 -15.27
C VAL A 618 18.40 22.23 -14.59
N ASN A 619 18.15 22.52 -13.32
CA ASN A 619 18.88 23.52 -12.53
C ASN A 619 19.00 24.90 -13.22
N GLY A 620 17.98 25.31 -13.98
CA GLY A 620 17.99 26.59 -14.68
C GLY A 620 18.84 26.66 -15.94
N ASN A 621 19.48 25.57 -16.36
CA ASN A 621 20.28 25.53 -17.58
C ASN A 621 19.63 24.67 -18.65
N MET A 622 19.41 25.25 -19.83
CA MET A 622 19.02 24.47 -21.01
C MET A 622 20.17 23.54 -21.40
N ILE A 623 19.84 22.29 -21.73
CA ILE A 623 20.82 21.36 -22.29
C ILE A 623 21.14 21.81 -23.72
N SER A 624 22.19 22.59 -23.83
CA SER A 624 22.66 23.03 -25.14
C SER A 624 23.83 22.16 -25.60
N GLY A 625 23.63 21.33 -26.58
CA GLY A 625 24.67 20.49 -27.17
C GLY A 625 24.66 20.44 -28.70
N ASP A 626 23.67 21.04 -29.33
CA ASP A 626 23.58 21.17 -30.78
C ASP A 626 23.25 22.59 -31.17
N THR A 627 23.61 23.01 -32.35
CA THR A 627 23.37 24.34 -32.94
C THR A 627 21.87 24.64 -33.20
N ASP A 628 20.99 23.67 -32.96
CA ASP A 628 19.55 23.83 -32.88
C ASP A 628 19.13 24.39 -31.53
N SER A 629 18.47 25.53 -31.53
CA SER A 629 18.05 26.28 -30.34
C SER A 629 17.00 25.59 -29.45
N ASN A 630 16.57 24.36 -29.74
CA ASN A 630 15.46 23.68 -29.10
C ASN A 630 15.83 22.24 -28.70
N PRO A 631 15.94 21.94 -27.42
CA PRO A 631 16.23 20.59 -26.97
C PRO A 631 15.02 19.66 -27.19
N ASP A 632 15.24 18.45 -27.73
CA ASP A 632 14.20 17.44 -27.96
C ASP A 632 13.68 16.83 -26.67
N PHE A 633 14.45 16.92 -25.60
CA PHE A 633 14.17 16.31 -24.31
C PHE A 633 14.48 17.28 -23.18
N THR A 634 13.63 17.24 -22.18
CA THR A 634 13.90 17.81 -20.87
C THR A 634 14.43 16.70 -19.98
N ILE A 635 15.48 16.99 -19.25
CA ILE A 635 16.06 16.08 -18.26
C ILE A 635 15.92 16.73 -16.91
N ASP A 636 15.15 16.10 -16.03
CA ASP A 636 14.91 16.55 -14.67
C ASP A 636 15.52 15.58 -13.67
N ASN A 637 16.19 16.09 -12.64
CA ASN A 637 16.53 15.29 -11.49
C ASN A 637 15.31 15.20 -10.58
N TYR A 638 15.02 13.99 -10.09
CA TYR A 638 14.02 13.79 -9.06
C TYR A 638 14.63 13.16 -7.81
N ALA A 639 13.98 13.35 -6.69
CA ALA A 639 14.39 12.75 -5.43
C ALA A 639 13.24 11.93 -4.84
N ILE A 640 13.52 10.66 -4.53
CA ILE A 640 12.63 9.84 -3.70
C ILE A 640 13.08 10.04 -2.27
N HIS A 641 12.26 10.66 -1.47
CA HIS A 641 12.53 10.83 -0.06
C HIS A 641 12.39 9.51 0.68
N THR A 642 13.35 9.20 1.56
CA THR A 642 13.32 8.01 2.40
C THR A 642 13.23 8.41 3.84
N GLY A 643 12.43 7.71 4.63
CA GLY A 643 12.28 8.04 6.02
C GLY A 643 11.07 7.39 6.67
N LEU A 644 10.50 8.05 7.65
CA LEU A 644 9.35 7.57 8.37
C LEU A 644 8.49 8.75 8.88
N PHE A 645 7.19 8.61 8.76
CA PHE A 645 6.19 9.51 9.29
C PHE A 645 5.57 8.91 10.55
N ARG A 646 5.63 9.63 11.69
CA ARG A 646 5.32 9.07 13.01
C ARG A 646 4.42 10.00 13.82
N LEU A 647 3.54 9.41 14.64
CA LEU A 647 2.75 10.15 15.61
C LEU A 647 3.68 10.70 16.71
N GLY A 648 3.71 12.02 16.90
CA GLY A 648 4.52 12.69 17.90
C GLY A 648 3.75 12.98 19.19
N ARG A 649 2.53 13.49 19.05
CA ARG A 649 1.67 13.78 20.21
C ARG A 649 0.21 13.51 19.88
N LYS A 650 -0.53 13.06 20.90
CA LYS A 650 -1.97 12.92 20.87
C LYS A 650 -2.55 13.62 22.09
N THR A 651 -3.45 14.57 21.87
CA THR A 651 -4.14 15.30 22.95
C THR A 651 -5.63 15.04 22.84
N THR A 652 -6.21 14.45 23.89
CA THR A 652 -7.64 14.13 23.97
C THR A 652 -8.30 14.98 25.06
N ARG A 653 -9.33 15.71 24.68
CA ARG A 653 -10.19 16.49 25.60
C ARG A 653 -11.56 15.84 25.68
N LEU A 654 -11.97 15.50 26.88
CA LEU A 654 -13.28 14.95 27.20
C LEU A 654 -14.14 16.06 27.80
N TYR A 655 -15.33 16.26 27.24
CA TYR A 655 -16.27 17.28 27.66
C TYR A 655 -17.41 16.56 28.39
N ASP A 656 -17.68 16.99 29.62
CA ASP A 656 -18.88 16.67 30.35
C ASP A 656 -19.74 17.95 30.51
N ASP A 657 -20.70 17.96 31.40
CA ASP A 657 -21.55 19.12 31.65
C ASP A 657 -20.79 20.24 32.42
N GLU A 658 -19.49 20.03 32.74
CA GLU A 658 -18.65 21.02 33.40
C GLU A 658 -17.94 21.92 32.38
N ALA A 659 -17.62 23.14 32.80
CA ALA A 659 -17.06 24.15 31.89
C ALA A 659 -15.61 23.89 31.43
N VAL A 660 -14.88 23.00 32.09
CA VAL A 660 -13.46 22.73 31.82
C VAL A 660 -13.32 21.28 31.35
N PRO A 661 -12.83 21.03 30.12
CA PRO A 661 -12.64 19.67 29.66
C PRO A 661 -11.53 18.97 30.45
N TYR A 662 -11.69 17.67 30.62
CA TYR A 662 -10.62 16.81 31.09
C TYR A 662 -9.66 16.52 29.93
N GLU A 663 -8.38 16.93 30.08
CA GLU A 663 -7.38 16.77 29.03
C GLU A 663 -6.36 15.67 29.38
N ILE A 664 -6.07 14.83 28.41
CA ILE A 664 -5.02 13.81 28.44
C ILE A 664 -4.10 14.07 27.26
N SER A 665 -2.81 14.24 27.53
CA SER A 665 -1.79 14.39 26.49
C SER A 665 -0.79 13.22 26.56
N GLU A 666 -0.52 12.63 25.43
CA GLU A 666 0.47 11.55 25.24
C GLU A 666 1.48 12.01 24.20
N GLU A 667 2.75 12.02 24.56
CA GLU A 667 3.86 12.34 23.65
C GLU A 667 4.68 11.06 23.39
N TYR A 668 5.06 10.84 22.16
CA TYR A 668 5.78 9.67 21.69
C TYR A 668 7.19 10.08 21.27
N LEU A 669 8.20 9.45 21.84
CA LEU A 669 9.61 9.75 21.62
C LEU A 669 10.24 8.59 20.83
N TYR A 670 11.11 8.92 19.90
CA TYR A 670 11.68 7.93 18.98
C TYR A 670 13.20 7.99 18.93
N SER A 671 13.82 6.90 18.44
CA SER A 671 15.26 6.83 18.22
C SER A 671 15.69 7.64 17.02
N ASP A 672 16.83 8.30 17.10
CA ASP A 672 17.46 8.99 15.97
C ASP A 672 18.14 8.00 15.01
N ASN A 673 18.57 6.85 15.51
CA ASN A 673 19.32 5.86 14.71
C ASN A 673 18.39 4.85 14.00
N LEU A 674 17.35 4.40 14.71
CA LEU A 674 16.36 3.45 14.20
C LEU A 674 14.98 4.09 14.32
N LEU A 675 14.60 4.86 13.33
CA LEU A 675 13.40 5.71 13.34
C LEU A 675 12.12 4.98 13.67
N TYR A 676 12.05 3.68 13.43
CA TYR A 676 10.88 2.85 13.78
C TYR A 676 10.82 2.45 15.26
N ASN A 677 11.89 2.67 16.06
CA ASN A 677 11.90 2.36 17.47
C ASN A 677 11.40 3.54 18.31
N MET A 678 10.32 3.31 19.06
CA MET A 678 9.81 4.27 20.03
C MET A 678 10.62 4.15 21.32
N THR A 679 11.40 5.18 21.65
CA THR A 679 12.28 5.20 22.83
C THR A 679 11.54 5.56 24.12
N GLY A 680 10.37 6.14 24.04
CA GLY A 680 9.59 6.44 25.22
C GLY A 680 8.21 7.04 24.94
N THR A 681 7.41 7.11 26.02
CA THR A 681 6.14 7.82 26.04
C THR A 681 6.08 8.71 27.29
N LEU A 682 5.53 9.91 27.11
CA LEU A 682 5.25 10.83 28.20
C LEU A 682 3.75 11.08 28.26
N SER A 683 3.10 10.63 29.33
CA SER A 683 1.66 10.82 29.54
C SER A 683 1.44 11.72 30.73
N CYS A 684 0.68 12.80 30.54
CA CYS A 684 0.26 13.69 31.63
C CYS A 684 -0.94 13.12 32.37
N THR A 685 -0.90 13.14 33.70
CA THR A 685 -2.02 12.73 34.56
C THR A 685 -2.94 13.90 34.84
N SER A 686 -4.18 13.62 35.26
CA SER A 686 -5.16 14.64 35.67
C SER A 686 -4.71 15.51 36.85
N LEU A 687 -3.71 15.10 37.60
CA LEU A 687 -3.14 15.83 38.71
C LEU A 687 -1.97 16.75 38.31
N GLY A 688 -1.69 16.88 37.06
CA GLY A 688 -0.56 17.64 36.52
C GLY A 688 0.80 16.94 36.61
N ASP A 689 0.82 15.71 37.15
CA ASP A 689 2.00 14.85 37.10
C ASP A 689 2.14 14.17 35.73
N SER A 690 3.36 13.90 35.32
CA SER A 690 3.62 13.15 34.07
C SER A 690 4.24 11.79 34.41
N ILE A 691 3.89 10.78 33.63
CA ILE A 691 4.51 9.46 33.66
C ILE A 691 5.36 9.32 32.41
N TYR A 692 6.65 9.21 32.61
CA TYR A 692 7.61 8.93 31.53
C TYR A 692 7.94 7.44 31.53
N THR A 693 7.65 6.77 30.41
CA THR A 693 8.04 5.38 30.16
C THR A 693 9.16 5.38 29.12
N ARG A 694 10.33 4.83 29.48
CA ARG A 694 11.47 4.70 28.58
C ARG A 694 11.68 3.26 28.21
N TYR A 695 11.90 3.01 26.92
CA TYR A 695 12.22 1.71 26.33
C TYR A 695 13.67 1.68 25.91
N TYR A 696 14.34 0.55 26.13
CA TYR A 696 15.73 0.32 25.76
C TYR A 696 15.80 -0.87 24.80
N TYR A 697 16.51 -0.68 23.71
CA TYR A 697 16.69 -1.65 22.66
C TYR A 697 18.14 -2.16 22.62
N PRO A 698 18.45 -3.24 21.86
CA PRO A 698 19.82 -3.72 21.71
C PRO A 698 20.80 -2.65 21.21
N SER A 699 20.36 -1.75 20.31
CA SER A 699 21.16 -0.62 19.82
C SER A 699 21.52 0.40 20.91
N ASP A 700 20.65 0.58 21.90
CA ASP A 700 20.84 1.59 22.95
C ASP A 700 21.67 1.01 24.11
N GLY A 701 21.58 -0.30 24.30
CA GLY A 701 22.08 -0.97 25.49
C GLY A 701 21.33 -0.57 26.76
N TYR A 702 21.72 -1.15 27.89
CA TYR A 702 21.19 -0.78 29.20
C TYR A 702 22.28 -0.98 30.26
N PRO A 703 22.41 -0.12 31.31
CA PRO A 703 23.43 -0.27 32.31
C PRO A 703 23.42 -1.66 32.99
N GLY A 704 24.58 -2.34 32.94
CA GLY A 704 24.70 -3.71 33.44
C GLY A 704 23.99 -4.80 32.59
N TYR A 705 23.66 -4.51 31.34
CA TYR A 705 23.19 -5.48 30.34
C TYR A 705 24.40 -5.99 29.53
N PRO A 706 24.53 -7.30 29.26
CA PRO A 706 25.67 -7.84 28.53
C PRO A 706 25.66 -7.34 27.06
N GLN A 707 26.71 -6.64 26.63
CA GLN A 707 26.85 -6.12 25.28
C GLN A 707 26.83 -7.27 24.24
N THR A 708 27.43 -8.39 24.54
CA THR A 708 27.44 -9.57 23.65
C THR A 708 26.03 -10.05 23.30
N ILE A 709 25.07 -9.93 24.22
CA ILE A 709 23.67 -10.27 23.95
C ILE A 709 23.03 -9.22 23.04
N CYS A 710 23.32 -7.95 23.26
CA CYS A 710 22.85 -6.87 22.39
C CYS A 710 23.35 -7.06 20.93
N ASP A 711 24.63 -7.41 20.79
CA ASP A 711 25.24 -7.65 19.49
C ASP A 711 24.60 -8.85 18.76
N LEU A 712 24.33 -9.94 19.49
CA LEU A 712 23.63 -11.12 18.97
C LEU A 712 22.19 -10.81 18.54
N LEU A 713 21.44 -10.04 19.35
CA LEU A 713 20.08 -9.62 19.00
C LEU A 713 20.09 -8.79 17.72
N SER A 714 21.02 -7.84 17.62
CA SER A 714 21.16 -6.98 16.44
C SER A 714 21.55 -7.76 15.18
N GLN A 715 22.51 -8.70 15.27
CA GLN A 715 22.91 -9.57 14.16
C GLN A 715 21.76 -10.41 13.61
N ARG A 716 20.80 -10.77 14.46
CA ARG A 716 19.61 -11.57 14.10
C ARG A 716 18.42 -10.73 13.69
N ASN A 717 18.59 -9.43 13.50
CA ASN A 717 17.55 -8.47 13.17
C ASN A 717 16.44 -8.33 14.25
N LEU A 718 16.77 -8.64 15.52
CA LEU A 718 15.87 -8.45 16.66
C LEU A 718 15.98 -7.01 17.20
N SER A 719 16.05 -6.03 16.31
CA SER A 719 16.33 -4.62 16.63
C SER A 719 15.23 -3.91 17.39
N THR A 720 13.99 -4.41 17.29
CA THR A 720 12.81 -3.87 18.02
C THR A 720 12.57 -4.56 19.38
N THR A 721 13.43 -5.50 19.75
CA THR A 721 13.30 -6.21 21.03
C THR A 721 13.59 -5.28 22.19
N VAL A 722 12.59 -5.06 23.05
CA VAL A 722 12.75 -4.25 24.27
C VAL A 722 13.51 -5.06 25.33
N ILE A 723 14.75 -4.69 25.64
CA ILE A 723 15.60 -5.35 26.63
C ILE A 723 15.37 -4.82 28.04
N ALA A 724 14.94 -3.55 28.17
CA ALA A 724 14.57 -2.96 29.46
C ALA A 724 13.52 -1.86 29.28
N THR A 725 12.75 -1.63 30.33
CA THR A 725 11.77 -0.52 30.42
C THR A 725 11.85 0.11 31.80
N GLU A 726 11.76 1.43 31.88
CA GLU A 726 11.66 2.18 33.12
C GLU A 726 10.48 3.15 33.05
N GLN A 727 9.74 3.20 34.17
CA GLN A 727 8.68 4.17 34.38
C GLN A 727 9.06 5.14 35.50
N THR A 728 8.98 6.41 35.20
CA THR A 728 9.33 7.49 36.12
C THR A 728 8.16 8.46 36.22
N LYS A 729 7.77 8.80 37.46
CA LYS A 729 6.84 9.88 37.74
C LYS A 729 7.61 11.21 37.78
N ILE A 730 7.12 12.20 37.07
CA ILE A 730 7.66 13.57 37.04
C ILE A 730 6.61 14.49 37.68
N SER A 731 6.98 15.17 38.79
CA SER A 731 6.14 16.14 39.50
C SER A 731 6.94 17.44 39.62
N GLY A 732 6.71 18.39 38.73
CA GLY A 732 7.55 19.57 38.60
C GLY A 732 9.01 19.20 38.28
N SER A 733 9.97 19.63 39.14
CA SER A 733 11.39 19.27 39.00
C SER A 733 11.76 17.92 39.60
N LYS A 734 10.85 17.27 40.32
CA LYS A 734 11.13 16.04 41.02
C LYS A 734 10.78 14.82 40.14
N GLN A 735 11.78 13.97 40.00
CA GLN A 735 11.62 12.67 39.34
C GLN A 735 11.68 11.54 40.37
N SER A 736 10.81 10.55 40.21
CA SER A 736 10.78 9.36 41.09
C SER A 736 10.49 8.12 40.29
N LEU A 737 11.32 7.09 40.44
CA LEU A 737 11.12 5.79 39.85
C LEU A 737 9.79 5.19 40.33
N ILE A 738 8.95 4.73 39.38
CA ILE A 738 7.75 3.94 39.65
C ILE A 738 8.13 2.46 39.59
N SER A 739 8.64 2.04 38.42
CA SER A 739 8.98 0.64 38.15
C SER A 739 10.05 0.53 37.09
N GLY A 740 10.74 -0.59 37.06
CA GLY A 740 11.63 -0.96 35.99
C GLY A 740 11.60 -2.47 35.74
N LYS A 741 11.72 -2.85 34.49
CA LYS A 741 11.81 -4.26 34.06
C LYS A 741 13.03 -4.43 33.17
N LYS A 742 13.72 -5.54 33.34
CA LYS A 742 14.83 -5.94 32.51
C LYS A 742 14.66 -7.41 32.13
N VAL A 743 14.83 -7.73 30.86
CA VAL A 743 14.71 -9.08 30.34
C VAL A 743 16.07 -9.48 29.75
N ILE A 744 16.63 -10.55 30.27
CA ILE A 744 17.85 -11.14 29.70
C ILE A 744 17.47 -12.21 28.69
N TYR A 745 18.04 -12.10 27.53
CA TYR A 745 17.90 -13.06 26.43
C TYR A 745 19.14 -13.96 26.38
N ASP A 746 18.98 -15.19 25.98
CA ASP A 746 20.07 -16.14 25.77
C ASP A 746 19.66 -17.19 24.72
N SER A 747 20.63 -17.84 24.13
CA SER A 747 20.41 -19.05 23.34
C SER A 747 20.18 -20.25 24.28
N ILE A 748 19.51 -21.27 23.78
CA ILE A 748 19.28 -22.50 24.57
C ILE A 748 20.26 -23.62 24.14
N PRO A 749 20.61 -24.55 25.01
CA PRO A 749 21.42 -25.72 24.66
C PRO A 749 20.79 -26.50 23.49
N GLY A 750 21.58 -26.70 22.43
CA GLY A 750 21.14 -27.37 21.22
C GLY A 750 20.53 -26.44 20.15
N ASP A 751 20.25 -25.18 20.47
CA ASP A 751 19.83 -24.16 19.52
C ASP A 751 20.50 -22.83 19.80
N TYR A 752 21.62 -22.62 19.16
CA TYR A 752 22.37 -21.35 19.25
C TYR A 752 21.90 -20.34 18.19
N THR A 753 20.85 -20.63 17.45
CA THR A 753 20.33 -19.76 16.39
C THR A 753 19.28 -18.80 16.89
N ARG A 754 18.67 -19.06 18.03
CA ARG A 754 17.58 -18.26 18.63
C ARG A 754 17.98 -17.59 19.92
N MET A 755 17.26 -16.50 20.22
CA MET A 755 17.39 -15.78 21.49
C MET A 755 16.05 -15.84 22.23
N TYR A 756 16.11 -16.33 23.46
CA TYR A 756 14.93 -16.52 24.31
C TYR A 756 14.99 -15.65 25.54
N PRO A 757 13.86 -15.12 26.05
CA PRO A 757 13.81 -14.40 27.31
C PRO A 757 13.99 -15.37 28.50
N VAL A 758 15.23 -15.56 28.97
CA VAL A 758 15.55 -16.56 30.00
C VAL A 758 15.37 -16.05 31.41
N LYS A 759 15.55 -14.75 31.65
CA LYS A 759 15.37 -14.17 33.01
C LYS A 759 14.69 -12.82 32.91
N THR A 760 13.76 -12.58 33.85
CA THR A 760 13.12 -11.28 33.99
C THR A 760 13.41 -10.72 35.38
N TYR A 761 13.77 -9.45 35.42
CA TYR A 761 14.08 -8.70 36.61
C TYR A 761 13.13 -7.51 36.74
N TYR A 762 12.71 -7.24 38.00
CA TYR A 762 11.93 -6.04 38.32
C TYR A 762 12.59 -5.20 39.39
N LYS A 763 12.36 -3.91 39.32
CA LYS A 763 12.63 -2.93 40.40
C LYS A 763 11.43 -2.00 40.56
N ASN A 764 11.28 -1.39 41.69
CA ASN A 764 10.26 -0.39 41.96
C ASN A 764 10.74 0.65 42.97
N LYS A 765 9.89 1.62 43.33
CA LYS A 765 10.22 2.69 44.29
C LYS A 765 10.69 2.18 45.63
N LEU A 766 10.14 1.07 46.13
CA LEU A 766 10.49 0.48 47.42
C LEU A 766 11.73 -0.43 47.35
N GLN A 767 12.04 -0.91 46.17
CA GLN A 767 13.16 -1.80 45.84
C GLN A 767 13.84 -1.30 44.56
N PRO A 768 14.77 -0.32 44.71
CA PRO A 768 15.39 0.32 43.53
C PRO A 768 16.37 -0.59 42.80
N ASP A 769 16.83 -1.68 43.43
CA ASP A 769 17.70 -2.67 42.81
C ASP A 769 16.87 -3.74 42.08
N PHE A 770 17.37 -4.19 40.95
CA PHE A 770 16.73 -5.26 40.18
C PHE A 770 16.77 -6.59 40.93
N ARG A 771 15.62 -7.20 41.08
CA ARG A 771 15.46 -8.56 41.63
C ARG A 771 14.89 -9.46 40.56
N GLN A 772 15.42 -10.67 40.48
CA GLN A 772 14.91 -11.69 39.57
C GLN A 772 13.48 -12.08 39.98
N GLU A 773 12.56 -11.94 39.06
CA GLU A 773 11.14 -12.27 39.21
C GLU A 773 10.83 -13.67 38.72
N ASN A 774 11.35 -13.99 37.50
CA ASN A 774 11.23 -15.33 36.98
C ASN A 774 12.48 -15.77 36.21
N GLN A 775 12.61 -17.08 36.06
CA GLN A 775 13.57 -17.74 35.19
C GLN A 775 12.83 -18.76 34.33
N ARG A 776 13.16 -18.79 33.06
CA ARG A 776 12.56 -19.69 32.06
C ARG A 776 13.60 -20.64 31.54
N THR A 777 13.18 -21.86 31.29
CA THR A 777 13.93 -22.84 30.54
C THR A 777 13.10 -23.26 29.30
N TYR A 778 13.77 -23.72 28.29
CA TYR A 778 13.14 -24.06 27.03
C TYR A 778 13.56 -25.46 26.60
N TYR A 779 12.66 -26.17 25.94
CA TYR A 779 12.99 -27.39 25.22
C TYR A 779 13.90 -27.08 24.02
N PRO A 780 14.68 -28.05 23.51
CA PRO A 780 15.53 -27.84 22.33
C PRO A 780 14.79 -27.33 21.07
N PHE A 781 13.50 -27.62 21.01
CA PHE A 781 12.62 -27.14 19.92
C PHE A 781 11.96 -25.77 20.21
N GLY A 782 12.40 -25.06 21.27
CA GLY A 782 12.05 -23.67 21.54
C GLY A 782 10.77 -23.42 22.33
N LYS A 783 9.99 -24.44 22.68
CA LYS A 783 8.85 -24.27 23.58
C LYS A 783 9.28 -24.09 25.02
N LEU A 784 8.55 -23.28 25.76
CA LEU A 784 8.76 -23.07 27.18
C LEU A 784 8.65 -24.43 27.91
N ALA A 785 9.72 -24.81 28.61
CA ALA A 785 9.76 -26.04 29.40
C ALA A 785 9.33 -25.79 30.84
N THR A 786 9.88 -24.74 31.46
CA THR A 786 9.51 -24.36 32.82
C THR A 786 9.59 -22.85 32.99
N GLU A 787 8.72 -22.30 33.80
CA GLU A 787 8.84 -20.96 34.35
C GLU A 787 8.86 -21.05 35.88
N THR A 788 9.98 -20.64 36.47
CA THR A 788 10.16 -20.63 37.93
C THR A 788 10.02 -19.20 38.45
N GLY A 789 9.00 -18.95 39.23
CA GLY A 789 8.76 -17.65 39.85
C GLY A 789 9.71 -17.39 41.04
N ARG A 790 9.66 -16.15 41.54
CA ARG A 790 10.49 -15.65 42.65
C ARG A 790 10.41 -16.50 43.92
N ASN A 791 9.26 -17.10 44.20
CA ASN A 791 9.00 -17.98 45.33
C ASN A 791 9.46 -19.42 45.09
N GLY A 792 10.18 -19.72 44.04
CA GLY A 792 10.66 -21.05 43.69
C GLY A 792 9.59 -22.00 43.17
N VAL A 793 8.36 -21.52 42.94
CA VAL A 793 7.29 -22.30 42.31
C VAL A 793 7.55 -22.36 40.82
N SER A 794 7.63 -23.56 40.26
CA SER A 794 7.77 -23.81 38.83
C SER A 794 6.46 -24.29 38.24
N THR A 795 6.09 -23.75 37.11
CA THR A 795 4.94 -24.17 36.26
C THR A 795 5.43 -24.72 34.95
#